data_b74c579c0d9b3ebbd422888bb9c52128
#
_entry.id   b74c579c0d9b3ebbd422888bb9c52128
#
_cell.length_a   1.000
_cell.length_b   1.000
_cell.length_c   1.000
_cell.angle_alpha   90.00
_cell.angle_beta   90.00
_cell.angle_gamma   90.00
#
_symmetry.space_group_name_H-M   'P 1'
#
loop_
_entity.id
_entity.type
_entity.pdbx_description
1 polymer ?
#
loop_
_entity_poly.entity_id
_entity_poly.type
_entity_poly.pdbx_seq_one_letter_code
_entity_poly.pdbx_strand_id
1 'polypeptide(L)'
;MASSPPPPKLPIPGRRNILITSALPYVNNVPHLGNIIGCVLSADVFARYCRLRGYNAIYICGTDEYGTATETKAMEEKCTPKEICDKYHAIHNEVYKWFNIKFDKFGRTSSPEQTEICHAIFHKLMENNWLTENTMQQLYCDMCQKFLADRLVEGTCPNKVCNASARGDQCETCSTLLNPTELIDPKCKVCKNTPRIRDTDHLFLELPLLRDKLVNYINETSVAGLWSQNAIQATNAWLKEGLKPRCITRDLKWGVPVPHEKYKDKVFYVWFDAPIGYVSITASYTPEWEKWWKNPDNVELFQFMGKDNVPFHTIMFPSTLLGTGEKWTMMKTISVTEYLNYEAGKFSKSKGIGVFGNDAKDTNIPPEVWRYYLLMNRPEVSDTLFTWADLQAKLNSELLNNLGNFINRVLSFIAKEAGAGYDSVVPDAPNAGEHTLTKILAEKTSKWVEQYLDAMEKVKLKQGLKSAMGISSDGNAYLQESQFWKLYKEDPAACAIVMKTSVGLVYLLACLLSPFMPSFSDEVLRQLNLSPEENLSLSEEKGEIAKAKSPWDFVPAGHRIGKPAPLFKELKDEDVALHREKYAGSQAERSSKAAADAEANKVANQLKGTKLSGIDLDILIYSPYAAKFFLFSFFLGSLSDGGTKKGPKKQSGGSKSKTADADITVAKLDIRVGLIRKAEKHPDADSLYVEEIDVGEDTPRTVVSGLVKFIPLEEMQNRKVCVLCNLKPVAMRGIKSHAMVLAASNEDHTKVELVEPPESAAVGERVTFAGYSGEPEASLSGKSKTWEKLAAELHSNGELVACYKDVPFTTSAGICKVKTIANGEIR
;
A
#
# COMPACT_ATOMS: atom_id res chain seq x y z
N MET A 1 28.23 -33.14 4.63
CA MET A 1 28.67 -32.59 3.34
C MET A 1 27.56 -31.58 2.93
N ALA A 2 27.87 -30.31 2.79
CA ALA A 2 26.89 -29.35 2.27
C ALA A 2 26.64 -29.73 0.81
N SER A 3 25.40 -30.09 0.48
CA SER A 3 25.00 -30.32 -0.91
C SER A 3 25.33 -29.07 -1.72
N SER A 4 25.95 -29.24 -2.90
CA SER A 4 26.13 -28.14 -3.84
C SER A 4 24.80 -27.45 -4.09
N PRO A 5 24.78 -26.09 -4.21
CA PRO A 5 23.53 -25.38 -4.49
C PRO A 5 22.91 -25.94 -5.79
N PRO A 6 21.59 -25.99 -5.87
CA PRO A 6 20.93 -26.47 -7.08
C PRO A 6 21.34 -25.61 -8.30
N PRO A 7 21.42 -26.21 -9.49
CA PRO A 7 21.78 -25.46 -10.69
C PRO A 7 20.82 -24.30 -10.93
N PRO A 8 21.29 -23.17 -11.53
CA PRO A 8 20.43 -22.04 -11.85
C PRO A 8 19.30 -22.47 -12.79
N LYS A 9 18.10 -21.96 -12.55
CA LYS A 9 16.96 -22.17 -13.43
C LYS A 9 17.13 -21.39 -14.72
N LEU A 10 16.82 -22.03 -15.83
CA LEU A 10 16.74 -21.39 -17.14
C LEU A 10 15.31 -21.44 -17.67
N PRO A 11 14.94 -20.55 -18.62
CA PRO A 11 13.64 -20.62 -19.28
C PRO A 11 13.46 -21.97 -19.99
N ILE A 12 12.25 -22.51 -19.86
CA ILE A 12 11.88 -23.83 -20.42
C ILE A 12 10.92 -23.59 -21.59
N PRO A 13 11.25 -24.05 -22.80
CA PRO A 13 10.33 -23.96 -23.94
C PRO A 13 8.98 -24.64 -23.64
N GLY A 14 7.88 -23.97 -24.02
CA GLY A 14 6.53 -24.49 -23.81
C GLY A 14 6.00 -24.39 -22.40
N ARG A 15 6.79 -23.88 -21.44
CA ARG A 15 6.32 -23.51 -20.09
C ARG A 15 6.22 -21.99 -19.94
N ARG A 16 5.36 -21.56 -19.05
CA ARG A 16 5.29 -20.14 -18.65
C ARG A 16 6.52 -19.80 -17.81
N ASN A 17 7.40 -18.94 -18.36
CA ASN A 17 8.64 -18.50 -17.72
C ASN A 17 8.44 -17.08 -17.20
N ILE A 18 8.69 -16.86 -15.92
CA ILE A 18 8.44 -15.59 -15.25
C ILE A 18 9.71 -15.09 -14.56
N LEU A 19 10.17 -13.94 -15.02
CA LEU A 19 11.24 -13.17 -14.38
C LEU A 19 10.59 -12.14 -13.46
N ILE A 20 10.90 -12.22 -12.18
CA ILE A 20 10.37 -11.31 -11.15
C ILE A 20 11.52 -10.50 -10.60
N THR A 21 11.35 -9.17 -10.55
CA THR A 21 12.30 -8.26 -9.92
C THR A 21 11.58 -7.33 -8.95
N SER A 22 12.28 -6.85 -7.94
CA SER A 22 11.79 -5.79 -7.06
C SER A 22 12.83 -4.68 -6.96
N ALA A 23 12.36 -3.43 -6.77
CA ALA A 23 13.23 -2.27 -6.69
C ALA A 23 14.37 -2.50 -5.69
N LEU A 24 15.57 -2.19 -6.14
CA LEU A 24 16.80 -2.41 -5.36
C LEU A 24 16.87 -1.38 -4.22
N PRO A 25 16.95 -1.81 -2.96
CA PRO A 25 17.11 -0.89 -1.83
C PRO A 25 18.50 -0.26 -1.80
N TYR A 26 18.55 1.03 -1.44
CA TYR A 26 19.80 1.72 -1.16
C TYR A 26 20.49 1.18 0.11
N VAL A 27 21.82 1.14 0.12
CA VAL A 27 22.65 0.70 1.24
C VAL A 27 23.00 1.81 2.24
N ASN A 28 22.10 2.73 2.49
CA ASN A 28 22.31 3.86 3.39
C ASN A 28 21.49 3.79 4.69
N ASN A 29 20.58 2.81 4.81
CA ASN A 29 19.72 2.63 5.98
C ASN A 29 19.18 1.21 6.09
N VAL A 30 18.64 0.85 7.26
CA VAL A 30 17.84 -0.36 7.47
C VAL A 30 16.48 -0.21 6.80
N PRO A 31 15.94 -1.23 6.11
CA PRO A 31 14.64 -1.12 5.48
C PRO A 31 13.53 -0.96 6.52
N HIS A 32 12.63 0.00 6.34
CA HIS A 32 11.40 0.10 7.13
C HIS A 32 10.28 -0.75 6.52
N LEU A 33 9.18 -0.93 7.26
CA LEU A 33 8.07 -1.79 6.82
C LEU A 33 7.49 -1.39 5.45
N GLY A 34 7.49 -0.09 5.12
CA GLY A 34 7.05 0.41 3.81
C GLY A 34 7.93 -0.05 2.65
N ASN A 35 9.28 -0.10 2.84
CA ASN A 35 10.18 -0.66 1.83
C ASN A 35 9.96 -2.16 1.66
N ILE A 36 9.69 -2.86 2.77
CA ILE A 36 9.48 -4.32 2.75
C ILE A 36 8.22 -4.67 1.98
N ILE A 37 7.07 -4.07 2.32
CA ILE A 37 5.80 -4.36 1.63
C ILE A 37 5.78 -3.81 0.21
N GLY A 38 6.38 -2.63 0.00
CA GLY A 38 6.39 -1.96 -1.31
C GLY A 38 7.12 -2.74 -2.39
N CYS A 39 8.16 -3.45 -2.01
CA CYS A 39 9.06 -4.12 -2.95
C CYS A 39 9.16 -5.62 -2.69
N VAL A 40 10.01 -6.00 -1.75
CA VAL A 40 10.50 -7.38 -1.63
C VAL A 40 9.44 -8.38 -1.14
N LEU A 41 8.58 -8.01 -0.22
CA LEU A 41 7.53 -8.90 0.28
C LEU A 41 6.45 -9.15 -0.79
N SER A 42 6.02 -8.10 -1.49
CA SER A 42 5.05 -8.23 -2.57
C SER A 42 5.55 -9.14 -3.70
N ALA A 43 6.82 -8.96 -4.08
CA ALA A 43 7.46 -9.80 -5.11
C ALA A 43 7.65 -11.26 -4.64
N ASP A 44 8.01 -11.48 -3.36
CA ASP A 44 8.13 -12.83 -2.79
C ASP A 44 6.80 -13.58 -2.81
N VAL A 45 5.72 -12.91 -2.41
CA VAL A 45 4.36 -13.52 -2.44
C VAL A 45 4.00 -13.94 -3.87
N PHE A 46 4.22 -13.07 -4.84
CA PHE A 46 3.95 -13.42 -6.24
C PHE A 46 4.87 -14.54 -6.76
N ALA A 47 6.14 -14.51 -6.41
CA ALA A 47 7.09 -15.58 -6.78
C ALA A 47 6.70 -16.94 -6.20
N ARG A 48 6.27 -16.97 -4.93
CA ARG A 48 5.77 -18.18 -4.28
C ARG A 48 4.49 -18.68 -4.94
N TYR A 49 3.56 -17.77 -5.26
CA TYR A 49 2.37 -18.11 -6.02
C TYR A 49 2.71 -18.73 -7.37
N CYS A 50 3.61 -18.12 -8.15
CA CYS A 50 4.04 -18.66 -9.44
C CYS A 50 4.62 -20.10 -9.31
N ARG A 51 5.43 -20.33 -8.28
CA ARG A 51 6.00 -21.68 -8.01
C ARG A 51 4.92 -22.67 -7.60
N LEU A 52 3.96 -22.24 -6.78
CA LEU A 52 2.82 -23.04 -6.34
C LEU A 52 1.95 -23.47 -7.54
N ARG A 53 1.82 -22.58 -8.56
CA ARG A 53 1.15 -22.87 -9.85
C ARG A 53 1.95 -23.77 -10.80
N GLY A 54 3.19 -24.13 -10.46
CA GLY A 54 4.06 -24.89 -11.33
C GLY A 54 4.72 -24.06 -12.44
N TYR A 55 4.65 -22.71 -12.40
CA TYR A 55 5.33 -21.87 -13.37
C TYR A 55 6.85 -21.88 -13.14
N ASN A 56 7.63 -21.76 -14.21
CA ASN A 56 9.07 -21.63 -14.12
C ASN A 56 9.43 -20.16 -13.78
N ALA A 57 9.58 -19.87 -12.50
CA ALA A 57 9.79 -18.51 -12.02
C ALA A 57 11.12 -18.35 -11.29
N ILE A 58 11.83 -17.24 -11.58
CA ILE A 58 12.96 -16.75 -10.79
C ILE A 58 12.65 -15.37 -10.20
N TYR A 59 13.11 -15.15 -8.98
CA TYR A 59 13.00 -13.87 -8.30
C TYR A 59 14.39 -13.31 -8.01
N ILE A 60 14.69 -12.18 -8.67
CA ILE A 60 15.98 -11.49 -8.63
C ILE A 60 15.79 -10.15 -7.92
N CYS A 61 16.65 -9.87 -6.94
CA CYS A 61 16.78 -8.59 -6.26
C CYS A 61 18.23 -8.42 -5.78
N GLY A 62 18.54 -7.28 -5.20
CA GLY A 62 19.84 -6.99 -4.63
C GLY A 62 19.87 -5.61 -4.01
N THR A 63 21.05 -5.09 -3.74
CA THR A 63 21.28 -3.75 -3.20
C THR A 63 21.77 -2.80 -4.28
N ASP A 64 21.20 -1.58 -4.30
CA ASP A 64 21.71 -0.45 -5.06
C ASP A 64 22.82 0.24 -4.26
N GLU A 65 24.07 0.13 -4.74
CA GLU A 65 25.27 0.43 -3.97
C GLU A 65 26.01 1.67 -4.43
N TYR A 66 25.66 2.22 -5.60
CA TYR A 66 26.32 3.40 -6.15
C TYR A 66 25.59 4.71 -5.81
N GLY A 67 26.22 5.83 -6.11
CA GLY A 67 25.67 7.17 -5.96
C GLY A 67 25.99 7.87 -4.64
N THR A 68 25.54 9.10 -4.56
CA THR A 68 25.87 10.04 -3.46
C THR A 68 25.28 9.64 -2.12
N ALA A 69 24.22 8.83 -2.10
CA ALA A 69 23.62 8.32 -0.86
C ALA A 69 24.61 7.45 -0.08
N THR A 70 25.30 6.55 -0.77
CA THR A 70 26.32 5.67 -0.22
C THR A 70 27.57 6.43 0.21
N GLU A 71 28.08 7.34 -0.67
CA GLU A 71 29.24 8.16 -0.33
C GLU A 71 29.00 9.05 0.89
N THR A 72 27.82 9.68 0.98
CA THR A 72 27.46 10.51 2.11
C THR A 72 27.41 9.70 3.40
N LYS A 73 26.83 8.49 3.33
CA LYS A 73 26.74 7.59 4.49
C LYS A 73 28.11 7.09 4.94
N ALA A 74 29.00 6.79 3.99
CA ALA A 74 30.38 6.42 4.27
C ALA A 74 31.15 7.55 4.98
N MET A 75 30.95 8.80 4.55
CA MET A 75 31.54 9.96 5.23
C MET A 75 30.99 10.15 6.65
N GLU A 76 29.68 9.97 6.86
CA GLU A 76 29.04 10.06 8.18
C GLU A 76 29.60 9.00 9.14
N GLU A 77 29.79 7.77 8.67
CA GLU A 77 30.31 6.66 9.46
C GLU A 77 31.84 6.54 9.46
N LYS A 78 32.54 7.45 8.74
CA LYS A 78 34.03 7.53 8.63
C LYS A 78 34.67 6.23 8.10
N CYS A 79 34.08 5.65 7.08
CA CYS A 79 34.55 4.45 6.42
C CYS A 79 34.47 4.60 4.88
N THR A 80 34.89 3.58 4.14
CA THR A 80 34.79 3.57 2.68
C THR A 80 33.37 3.27 2.19
N PRO A 81 32.99 3.70 0.97
CA PRO A 81 31.72 3.32 0.37
C PRO A 81 31.53 1.80 0.30
N LYS A 82 32.59 1.04 0.02
CA LYS A 82 32.54 -0.42 -0.02
C LYS A 82 32.17 -1.02 1.35
N GLU A 83 32.77 -0.55 2.43
CA GLU A 83 32.43 -1.02 3.80
C GLU A 83 30.99 -0.72 4.17
N ILE A 84 30.43 0.43 3.76
CA ILE A 84 29.00 0.74 3.90
C ILE A 84 28.14 -0.24 3.12
N CYS A 85 28.49 -0.51 1.86
CA CYS A 85 27.78 -1.48 1.03
C CYS A 85 27.80 -2.87 1.68
N ASP A 86 28.94 -3.35 2.13
CA ASP A 86 29.07 -4.65 2.78
C ASP A 86 28.24 -4.74 4.05
N LYS A 87 28.27 -3.71 4.89
CA LYS A 87 27.48 -3.62 6.11
C LYS A 87 25.97 -3.67 5.86
N TYR A 88 25.46 -2.76 5.01
CA TYR A 88 24.02 -2.67 4.80
C TYR A 88 23.47 -3.76 3.92
N HIS A 89 24.25 -4.29 2.97
CA HIS A 89 23.86 -5.49 2.23
C HIS A 89 23.61 -6.68 3.17
N ALA A 90 24.52 -6.90 4.13
CA ALA A 90 24.34 -7.94 5.16
C ALA A 90 23.07 -7.70 6.00
N ILE A 91 22.84 -6.47 6.47
CA ILE A 91 21.64 -6.11 7.25
C ILE A 91 20.36 -6.37 6.46
N HIS A 92 20.29 -5.92 5.20
CA HIS A 92 19.14 -6.18 4.34
C HIS A 92 18.88 -7.68 4.16
N ASN A 93 19.93 -8.46 3.90
CA ASN A 93 19.82 -9.90 3.74
C ASN A 93 19.30 -10.59 5.01
N GLU A 94 19.78 -10.21 6.20
CA GLU A 94 19.28 -10.74 7.48
C GLU A 94 17.81 -10.38 7.72
N VAL A 95 17.42 -9.13 7.49
CA VAL A 95 16.04 -8.69 7.62
C VAL A 95 15.12 -9.49 6.68
N TYR A 96 15.52 -9.65 5.42
CA TYR A 96 14.70 -10.36 4.44
C TYR A 96 14.61 -11.85 4.73
N LYS A 97 15.68 -12.47 5.23
CA LYS A 97 15.64 -13.85 5.73
C LYS A 97 14.69 -14.02 6.90
N TRP A 98 14.68 -13.06 7.83
CA TRP A 98 13.77 -13.11 8.97
C TRP A 98 12.30 -12.97 8.54
N PHE A 99 12.00 -12.12 7.54
CA PHE A 99 10.68 -12.04 6.92
C PHE A 99 10.34 -13.25 6.01
N ASN A 100 11.19 -14.26 5.96
CA ASN A 100 11.05 -15.44 5.11
C ASN A 100 10.89 -15.08 3.62
N ILE A 101 11.61 -14.08 3.14
CA ILE A 101 11.64 -13.69 1.73
C ILE A 101 12.69 -14.57 1.02
N LYS A 102 12.28 -15.25 -0.06
CA LYS A 102 13.09 -16.23 -0.76
C LYS A 102 13.40 -15.80 -2.20
N PHE A 103 14.58 -15.20 -2.37
CA PHE A 103 15.14 -14.88 -3.68
C PHE A 103 15.78 -16.13 -4.33
N ASP A 104 15.78 -16.22 -5.67
CA ASP A 104 16.73 -17.10 -6.39
C ASP A 104 18.14 -16.47 -6.37
N LYS A 105 18.22 -15.12 -6.46
CA LYS A 105 19.46 -14.37 -6.21
C LYS A 105 19.19 -13.05 -5.51
N PHE A 106 19.89 -12.78 -4.41
CA PHE A 106 20.03 -11.47 -3.80
C PHE A 106 21.45 -10.98 -4.03
N GLY A 107 21.63 -10.07 -4.99
CA GLY A 107 22.92 -9.62 -5.50
C GLY A 107 23.27 -8.18 -5.12
N ARG A 108 24.15 -7.58 -5.88
CA ARG A 108 24.70 -6.24 -5.66
C ARG A 108 24.95 -5.55 -7.00
N THR A 109 24.77 -4.22 -7.06
CA THR A 109 25.15 -3.44 -8.26
C THR A 109 26.65 -3.17 -8.32
N SER A 110 27.39 -3.24 -7.21
CA SER A 110 28.85 -3.08 -7.21
C SER A 110 29.59 -4.39 -7.58
N SER A 111 29.26 -4.94 -8.75
CA SER A 111 29.85 -6.20 -9.24
C SER A 111 30.54 -6.02 -10.61
N PRO A 112 31.44 -6.93 -10.99
CA PRO A 112 32.05 -6.94 -12.34
C PRO A 112 31.00 -7.04 -13.45
N GLU A 113 29.99 -7.88 -13.29
CA GLU A 113 28.89 -8.06 -14.25
C GLU A 113 28.10 -6.77 -14.47
N GLN A 114 27.95 -5.94 -13.44
CA GLN A 114 27.34 -4.62 -13.57
C GLN A 114 28.15 -3.73 -14.49
N THR A 115 29.47 -3.69 -14.30
CA THR A 115 30.38 -2.90 -15.13
C THR A 115 30.32 -3.35 -16.58
N GLU A 116 30.42 -4.65 -16.83
CA GLU A 116 30.41 -5.22 -18.18
C GLU A 116 29.11 -4.92 -18.93
N ILE A 117 27.95 -5.12 -18.28
CA ILE A 117 26.64 -4.92 -18.92
C ILE A 117 26.35 -3.44 -19.12
N CYS A 118 26.70 -2.56 -18.15
CA CYS A 118 26.59 -1.11 -18.33
C CYS A 118 27.45 -0.63 -19.50
N HIS A 119 28.68 -1.11 -19.65
CA HIS A 119 29.56 -0.79 -20.77
C HIS A 119 28.97 -1.27 -22.10
N ALA A 120 28.46 -2.50 -22.17
CA ALA A 120 27.85 -3.04 -23.37
C ALA A 120 26.63 -2.22 -23.82
N ILE A 121 25.72 -1.89 -22.90
CA ILE A 121 24.55 -1.03 -23.17
C ILE A 121 24.99 0.36 -23.60
N PHE A 122 25.93 0.97 -22.90
CA PHE A 122 26.48 2.29 -23.24
C PHE A 122 27.04 2.34 -24.66
N HIS A 123 27.86 1.37 -25.07
CA HIS A 123 28.42 1.31 -26.43
C HIS A 123 27.32 1.21 -27.49
N LYS A 124 26.25 0.42 -27.23
CA LYS A 124 25.11 0.33 -28.13
C LYS A 124 24.34 1.66 -28.24
N LEU A 125 24.18 2.38 -27.14
CA LEU A 125 23.55 3.71 -27.17
C LEU A 125 24.40 4.71 -27.94
N MET A 126 25.74 4.66 -27.80
CA MET A 126 26.68 5.49 -28.60
C MET A 126 26.63 5.14 -30.09
N GLU A 127 26.73 3.86 -30.45
CA GLU A 127 26.63 3.37 -31.84
C GLU A 127 25.35 3.82 -32.52
N ASN A 128 24.25 3.84 -31.78
CA ASN A 128 22.92 4.22 -32.27
C ASN A 128 22.64 5.74 -32.17
N ASN A 129 23.62 6.56 -31.80
CA ASN A 129 23.54 8.01 -31.71
C ASN A 129 22.44 8.55 -30.74
N TRP A 130 22.19 7.84 -29.65
CA TRP A 130 21.26 8.29 -28.61
C TRP A 130 21.90 9.10 -27.49
N LEU A 131 23.21 9.31 -27.53
CA LEU A 131 23.97 10.07 -26.54
C LEU A 131 24.50 11.35 -27.14
N THR A 132 24.38 12.46 -26.38
CA THR A 132 24.92 13.77 -26.75
C THR A 132 25.82 14.28 -25.64
N GLU A 133 26.80 15.12 -26.04
CA GLU A 133 27.66 15.84 -25.11
C GLU A 133 27.08 17.21 -24.80
N ASN A 134 27.04 17.59 -23.54
CA ASN A 134 26.63 18.92 -23.13
C ASN A 134 27.38 19.37 -21.88
N THR A 135 27.62 20.66 -21.78
CA THR A 135 28.25 21.30 -20.62
C THR A 135 27.15 21.74 -19.65
N MET A 136 27.31 21.40 -18.38
CA MET A 136 26.39 21.84 -17.32
C MET A 136 27.16 22.55 -16.19
N GLN A 137 26.46 23.46 -15.53
CA GLN A 137 26.98 24.14 -14.35
C GLN A 137 26.74 23.29 -13.12
N GLN A 138 27.78 23.06 -12.32
CA GLN A 138 27.71 22.38 -11.05
C GLN A 138 28.44 23.12 -9.94
N LEU A 139 28.09 22.83 -8.70
CA LEU A 139 28.78 23.38 -7.54
C LEU A 139 30.11 22.65 -7.33
N TYR A 140 31.19 23.38 -7.18
CA TYR A 140 32.53 22.86 -6.93
C TYR A 140 33.07 23.41 -5.60
N CYS A 141 33.59 22.54 -4.75
CA CYS A 141 34.22 22.90 -3.49
C CYS A 141 35.74 22.95 -3.66
N ASP A 142 36.34 24.14 -3.59
CA ASP A 142 37.76 24.31 -3.72
C ASP A 142 38.56 23.68 -2.56
N MET A 143 37.98 23.65 -1.34
CA MET A 143 38.62 23.01 -0.20
C MET A 143 38.67 21.49 -0.30
N CYS A 144 37.60 20.89 -0.79
CA CYS A 144 37.53 19.44 -0.98
C CYS A 144 38.00 18.99 -2.36
N GLN A 145 38.33 19.92 -3.27
CA GLN A 145 38.79 19.65 -4.64
C GLN A 145 37.84 18.70 -5.41
N LYS A 146 36.49 18.89 -5.25
CA LYS A 146 35.51 18.03 -5.89
C LYS A 146 34.21 18.77 -6.24
N PHE A 147 33.53 18.28 -7.26
CA PHE A 147 32.16 18.66 -7.53
C PHE A 147 31.20 18.14 -6.44
N LEU A 148 30.15 18.93 -6.16
CA LEU A 148 29.16 18.63 -5.15
C LEU A 148 27.83 18.23 -5.84
N ALA A 149 27.71 16.95 -6.17
CA ALA A 149 26.49 16.43 -6.74
C ALA A 149 25.48 16.13 -5.62
N ASP A 150 24.21 16.35 -5.92
CA ASP A 150 23.06 15.86 -5.14
C ASP A 150 23.21 16.07 -3.60
N ARG A 151 23.46 15.00 -2.86
CA ARG A 151 23.52 14.99 -1.38
C ARG A 151 24.83 15.48 -0.78
N LEU A 152 25.81 15.82 -1.60
CA LEU A 152 27.08 16.39 -1.13
C LEU A 152 26.99 17.88 -0.84
N VAL A 153 25.86 18.52 -1.16
CA VAL A 153 25.56 19.92 -0.88
C VAL A 153 24.26 20.06 -0.09
N GLU A 154 24.22 21.03 0.77
CA GLU A 154 23.05 21.44 1.54
C GLU A 154 22.88 22.95 1.46
N GLY A 155 21.66 23.43 1.55
CA GLY A 155 21.32 24.86 1.48
C GLY A 155 19.86 25.06 1.84
N THR A 156 19.31 26.21 1.45
CA THR A 156 17.89 26.53 1.66
C THR A 156 17.10 26.25 0.38
N CYS A 157 15.93 25.66 0.53
CA CYS A 157 15.02 25.37 -0.57
C CYS A 157 14.62 26.65 -1.30
N PRO A 158 14.73 26.72 -2.64
CA PRO A 158 14.39 27.91 -3.42
C PRO A 158 12.88 28.18 -3.50
N ASN A 159 12.06 27.22 -3.12
CA ASN A 159 10.62 27.41 -3.04
C ASN A 159 10.31 28.39 -1.91
N LYS A 160 9.86 29.59 -2.29
CA LYS A 160 9.59 30.72 -1.38
C LYS A 160 8.60 30.40 -0.27
N VAL A 161 7.70 29.44 -0.49
CA VAL A 161 6.71 29.00 0.50
C VAL A 161 7.33 28.01 1.49
N CYS A 162 8.30 27.19 1.06
CA CYS A 162 8.94 26.18 1.88
C CYS A 162 10.09 26.73 2.74
N ASN A 163 11.05 27.38 2.13
CA ASN A 163 12.25 28.00 2.74
C ASN A 163 12.92 27.13 3.82
N ALA A 164 12.79 25.80 3.72
CA ALA A 164 13.38 24.85 4.64
C ALA A 164 14.81 24.47 4.22
N SER A 165 15.59 23.90 5.14
CA SER A 165 16.85 23.26 4.77
C SER A 165 16.61 22.14 3.77
N ALA A 166 17.36 22.12 2.69
CA ALA A 166 17.24 21.16 1.60
C ALA A 166 18.60 20.64 1.16
N ARG A 167 18.58 19.44 0.58
CA ARG A 167 19.72 18.84 -0.13
C ARG A 167 19.65 19.19 -1.60
N GLY A 168 20.74 18.93 -2.33
CA GLY A 168 20.82 19.31 -3.73
C GLY A 168 19.95 18.51 -4.69
N ASP A 169 19.45 17.34 -4.27
CA ASP A 169 18.60 16.45 -5.07
C ASP A 169 17.10 16.71 -4.86
N GLN A 170 16.69 16.93 -3.63
CA GLN A 170 15.29 17.11 -3.27
C GLN A 170 15.12 17.81 -1.92
N CYS A 171 14.10 18.64 -1.80
CA CYS A 171 13.66 19.18 -0.52
C CYS A 171 12.81 18.14 0.24
N GLU A 172 13.27 17.66 1.39
CA GLU A 172 12.55 16.68 2.21
C GLU A 172 11.23 17.22 2.79
N THR A 173 11.09 18.56 2.87
CA THR A 173 9.92 19.22 3.44
C THR A 173 8.78 19.35 2.43
N CYS A 174 9.05 19.85 1.22
CA CYS A 174 8.03 20.10 0.19
C CYS A 174 8.10 19.13 -0.99
N SER A 175 9.06 18.19 -0.98
CA SER A 175 9.27 17.16 -2.01
C SER A 175 9.62 17.72 -3.39
N THR A 176 9.97 19.01 -3.52
CA THR A 176 10.41 19.61 -4.78
C THR A 176 11.76 19.00 -5.17
N LEU A 177 11.86 18.50 -6.40
CA LEU A 177 13.13 18.09 -7.01
C LEU A 177 13.96 19.34 -7.29
N LEU A 178 15.24 19.29 -6.97
CA LEU A 178 16.16 20.41 -7.04
C LEU A 178 17.38 20.06 -7.89
N ASN A 179 17.96 21.10 -8.50
CA ASN A 179 19.32 21.05 -8.96
C ASN A 179 20.21 21.68 -7.86
N PRO A 180 21.39 21.13 -7.54
CA PRO A 180 22.31 21.71 -6.56
C PRO A 180 22.55 23.21 -6.71
N THR A 181 22.60 23.72 -7.94
CA THR A 181 22.81 25.14 -8.25
C THR A 181 21.62 26.04 -7.93
N GLU A 182 20.44 25.49 -7.69
CA GLU A 182 19.22 26.24 -7.34
C GLU A 182 19.10 26.50 -5.83
N LEU A 183 19.92 25.84 -5.01
CA LEU A 183 19.92 26.04 -3.56
C LEU A 183 20.32 27.47 -3.20
N ILE A 184 19.59 28.06 -2.24
CA ILE A 184 19.97 29.34 -1.64
C ILE A 184 21.03 29.06 -0.57
N ASP A 185 22.11 29.84 -0.57
CA ASP A 185 23.26 29.71 0.33
C ASP A 185 23.81 28.27 0.40
N PRO A 186 24.22 27.69 -0.76
CA PRO A 186 24.70 26.31 -0.78
C PRO A 186 25.99 26.16 0.02
N LYS A 187 26.12 25.07 0.75
CA LYS A 187 27.32 24.71 1.52
C LYS A 187 27.73 23.27 1.25
N CYS A 188 29.04 23.08 1.12
CA CYS A 188 29.63 21.75 1.04
C CYS A 188 29.28 20.97 2.33
N LYS A 189 28.68 19.80 2.20
CA LYS A 189 28.32 18.97 3.36
C LYS A 189 29.53 18.51 4.17
N VAL A 190 30.70 18.39 3.52
CA VAL A 190 31.95 17.90 4.13
C VAL A 190 32.67 18.99 4.94
N CYS A 191 33.04 20.09 4.31
CA CYS A 191 33.83 21.15 4.93
C CYS A 191 33.05 22.40 5.34
N LYS A 192 31.73 22.46 5.04
CA LYS A 192 30.79 23.57 5.29
C LYS A 192 31.15 24.88 4.57
N ASN A 193 32.19 24.91 3.71
CA ASN A 193 32.52 26.08 2.91
C ASN A 193 31.50 26.28 1.77
N THR A 194 31.33 27.53 1.36
CA THR A 194 30.51 27.90 0.21
C THR A 194 31.19 27.43 -1.07
N PRO A 195 30.55 26.61 -1.89
CA PRO A 195 31.07 26.18 -3.18
C PRO A 195 30.91 27.31 -4.24
N ARG A 196 31.65 27.21 -5.33
CA ARG A 196 31.45 28.04 -6.50
C ARG A 196 30.85 27.25 -7.67
N ILE A 197 30.20 27.93 -8.59
CA ILE A 197 29.75 27.35 -9.85
C ILE A 197 30.96 27.11 -10.76
N ARG A 198 31.00 25.92 -11.38
CA ARG A 198 31.99 25.53 -12.36
C ARG A 198 31.36 24.69 -13.45
N ASP A 199 31.77 24.90 -14.69
CA ASP A 199 31.32 24.12 -15.84
C ASP A 199 31.97 22.73 -15.84
N THR A 200 31.21 21.73 -16.26
CA THR A 200 31.67 20.36 -16.45
C THR A 200 30.91 19.69 -17.59
N ASP A 201 31.64 18.95 -18.42
CA ASP A 201 31.09 18.26 -19.58
C ASP A 201 30.51 16.90 -19.18
N HIS A 202 29.34 16.59 -19.69
CA HIS A 202 28.62 15.33 -19.40
C HIS A 202 28.01 14.74 -20.66
N LEU A 203 27.67 13.43 -20.53
CA LEU A 203 26.88 12.70 -21.53
C LEU A 203 25.40 12.65 -21.13
N PHE A 204 24.55 12.85 -22.10
CA PHE A 204 23.09 12.89 -21.95
C PHE A 204 22.43 11.84 -22.83
N LEU A 205 21.48 11.08 -22.28
CA LEU A 205 20.59 10.22 -23.03
C LEU A 205 19.44 11.06 -23.60
N GLU A 206 19.29 11.04 -24.92
CA GLU A 206 18.31 11.81 -25.66
C GLU A 206 16.91 11.17 -25.60
N LEU A 207 16.26 11.22 -24.43
CA LEU A 207 14.91 10.73 -24.22
C LEU A 207 13.88 11.31 -25.21
N PRO A 208 13.97 12.59 -25.64
CA PRO A 208 13.06 13.14 -26.63
C PRO A 208 13.07 12.37 -27.95
N LEU A 209 14.23 11.91 -28.40
CA LEU A 209 14.38 11.15 -29.63
C LEU A 209 13.87 9.70 -29.52
N LEU A 210 13.86 9.15 -28.32
CA LEU A 210 13.34 7.81 -28.01
C LEU A 210 11.83 7.80 -27.69
N ARG A 211 11.20 8.98 -27.65
CA ARG A 211 9.82 9.17 -27.18
C ARG A 211 8.82 8.26 -27.91
N ASP A 212 8.85 8.21 -29.22
CA ASP A 212 7.82 7.46 -29.98
C ASP A 212 7.95 5.96 -29.75
N LYS A 213 9.18 5.43 -29.68
CA LYS A 213 9.42 4.03 -29.33
C LYS A 213 8.90 3.72 -27.93
N LEU A 214 9.16 4.61 -26.99
CA LEU A 214 8.74 4.48 -25.60
C LEU A 214 7.21 4.55 -25.45
N VAL A 215 6.55 5.51 -26.11
CA VAL A 215 5.09 5.67 -26.05
C VAL A 215 4.39 4.45 -26.64
N ASN A 216 4.87 3.92 -27.78
CA ASN A 216 4.32 2.69 -28.36
C ASN A 216 4.42 1.52 -27.37
N TYR A 217 5.60 1.30 -26.78
CA TYR A 217 5.80 0.29 -25.75
C TYR A 217 4.84 0.47 -24.56
N ILE A 218 4.72 1.68 -24.00
CA ILE A 218 3.84 1.97 -22.85
C ILE A 218 2.38 1.70 -23.22
N ASN A 219 1.89 2.15 -24.38
CA ASN A 219 0.51 1.97 -24.79
C ASN A 219 0.12 0.50 -24.92
N GLU A 220 0.99 -0.30 -25.52
CA GLU A 220 0.77 -1.75 -25.65
C GLU A 220 0.84 -2.45 -24.29
N THR A 221 1.89 -2.20 -23.53
CA THR A 221 2.21 -2.98 -22.33
C THR A 221 1.34 -2.58 -21.14
N SER A 222 0.98 -1.31 -21.00
CA SER A 222 0.16 -0.87 -19.86
C SER A 222 -1.24 -1.50 -19.85
N VAL A 223 -1.80 -1.77 -21.03
CA VAL A 223 -3.08 -2.48 -21.19
C VAL A 223 -2.89 -3.98 -21.01
N ALA A 224 -1.97 -4.58 -21.77
CA ALA A 224 -1.72 -6.02 -21.73
C ALA A 224 -1.21 -6.50 -20.36
N GLY A 225 -0.43 -5.67 -19.66
CA GLY A 225 0.14 -5.94 -18.34
C GLY A 225 -0.73 -5.49 -17.16
N LEU A 226 -1.92 -4.95 -17.42
CA LEU A 226 -2.86 -4.48 -16.40
C LEU A 226 -2.21 -3.53 -15.37
N TRP A 227 -1.46 -2.53 -15.84
CA TRP A 227 -0.81 -1.57 -14.96
C TRP A 227 -1.83 -0.83 -14.08
N SER A 228 -1.45 -0.56 -12.83
CA SER A 228 -2.31 0.21 -11.93
C SER A 228 -2.51 1.65 -12.43
N GLN A 229 -3.67 2.25 -12.10
CA GLN A 229 -3.96 3.63 -12.49
C GLN A 229 -2.89 4.62 -11.99
N ASN A 230 -2.35 4.40 -10.78
CA ASN A 230 -1.30 5.25 -10.24
C ASN A 230 -0.01 5.16 -11.06
N ALA A 231 0.37 3.95 -11.53
CA ALA A 231 1.51 3.77 -12.42
C ALA A 231 1.31 4.49 -13.75
N ILE A 232 0.13 4.35 -14.34
CA ILE A 232 -0.24 5.01 -15.61
C ILE A 232 -0.23 6.54 -15.44
N GLN A 233 -0.81 7.07 -14.36
CA GLN A 233 -0.84 8.50 -14.09
C GLN A 233 0.56 9.08 -13.88
N ALA A 234 1.41 8.42 -13.09
CA ALA A 234 2.79 8.85 -12.89
C ALA A 234 3.60 8.85 -14.20
N THR A 235 3.44 7.81 -15.02
CA THR A 235 4.08 7.71 -16.33
C THR A 235 3.60 8.80 -17.29
N ASN A 236 2.29 9.01 -17.39
CA ASN A 236 1.69 10.02 -18.25
C ASN A 236 2.04 11.46 -17.83
N ALA A 237 2.23 11.71 -16.54
CA ALA A 237 2.69 13.03 -16.05
C ALA A 237 4.06 13.38 -16.66
N TRP A 238 4.99 12.44 -16.70
CA TRP A 238 6.31 12.63 -17.33
C TRP A 238 6.21 12.84 -18.85
N LEU A 239 5.37 12.06 -19.52
CA LEU A 239 5.16 12.20 -20.98
C LEU A 239 4.51 13.53 -21.35
N LYS A 240 3.57 14.01 -20.50
CA LYS A 240 2.85 15.29 -20.68
C LYS A 240 3.74 16.51 -20.42
N GLU A 241 4.62 16.45 -19.40
CA GLU A 241 5.59 17.50 -19.14
C GLU A 241 6.60 17.65 -20.29
N GLY A 242 6.79 16.60 -21.08
CA GLY A 242 7.77 16.49 -22.16
C GLY A 242 9.09 15.90 -21.68
N LEU A 243 9.54 14.88 -22.40
CA LEU A 243 10.83 14.25 -22.10
C LEU A 243 11.96 15.20 -22.45
N LYS A 244 12.94 15.31 -21.54
CA LYS A 244 14.15 16.11 -21.70
C LYS A 244 15.38 15.21 -21.75
N PRO A 245 16.47 15.61 -22.40
CA PRO A 245 17.74 14.90 -22.29
C PRO A 245 18.13 14.68 -20.83
N ARG A 246 18.58 13.49 -20.50
CA ARG A 246 18.97 13.14 -19.12
C ARG A 246 20.45 12.84 -19.01
N CYS A 247 21.11 13.60 -18.15
CA CYS A 247 22.53 13.39 -17.84
C CYS A 247 22.70 11.98 -17.24
N ILE A 248 23.58 11.18 -17.85
CA ILE A 248 23.90 9.81 -17.43
C ILE A 248 25.29 9.66 -16.80
N THR A 249 26.01 10.76 -16.60
CA THR A 249 27.36 10.75 -15.98
C THR A 249 27.42 11.67 -14.76
N ARG A 250 28.37 11.43 -13.87
CA ARG A 250 28.61 12.24 -12.66
C ARG A 250 30.10 12.38 -12.36
N ASP A 251 30.47 13.51 -11.80
CA ASP A 251 31.83 13.79 -11.27
C ASP A 251 31.96 13.15 -9.86
N LEU A 252 31.91 11.85 -9.80
CA LEU A 252 32.06 11.04 -8.59
C LEU A 252 33.16 10.00 -8.81
N LYS A 253 33.62 9.37 -7.72
CA LYS A 253 34.57 8.26 -7.77
C LYS A 253 33.96 6.90 -7.53
N TRP A 254 32.83 6.85 -6.81
CA TRP A 254 32.13 5.63 -6.49
C TRP A 254 30.97 5.42 -7.45
N GLY A 255 31.15 4.53 -8.42
CA GLY A 255 30.20 4.23 -9.48
C GLY A 255 30.84 3.36 -10.56
N VAL A 256 30.07 2.99 -11.58
CA VAL A 256 30.58 2.31 -12.77
C VAL A 256 31.36 3.32 -13.62
N PRO A 257 32.65 3.10 -13.92
CA PRO A 257 33.45 4.00 -14.74
C PRO A 257 32.87 4.15 -16.15
N VAL A 258 32.92 5.36 -16.71
CA VAL A 258 32.46 5.61 -18.10
C VAL A 258 33.53 5.11 -19.10
N PRO A 259 33.21 4.18 -20.00
CA PRO A 259 34.20 3.64 -20.96
C PRO A 259 34.40 4.55 -22.18
N HIS A 260 34.77 5.83 -21.93
CA HIS A 260 34.98 6.82 -22.95
C HIS A 260 36.17 7.70 -22.58
N GLU A 261 37.15 7.91 -23.51
CA GLU A 261 38.44 8.57 -23.21
C GLU A 261 38.25 9.96 -22.59
N LYS A 262 37.35 10.78 -23.13
CA LYS A 262 37.05 12.12 -22.62
C LYS A 262 36.43 12.12 -21.21
N TYR A 263 35.74 11.02 -20.82
CA TYR A 263 34.98 10.94 -19.60
C TYR A 263 35.47 9.86 -18.63
N LYS A 264 36.68 9.36 -18.80
CA LYS A 264 37.25 8.28 -17.97
C LYS A 264 37.37 8.61 -16.48
N ASP A 265 37.36 9.90 -16.13
CA ASP A 265 37.39 10.39 -14.75
C ASP A 265 36.00 10.51 -14.12
N LYS A 266 34.96 10.16 -14.86
CA LYS A 266 33.55 10.16 -14.43
C LYS A 266 33.01 8.75 -14.26
N VAL A 267 31.89 8.66 -13.54
CA VAL A 267 31.12 7.44 -13.40
C VAL A 267 29.72 7.63 -13.99
N PHE A 268 29.02 6.54 -14.26
CA PHE A 268 27.60 6.62 -14.61
C PHE A 268 26.78 7.15 -13.44
N TYR A 269 25.72 7.86 -13.76
CA TYR A 269 24.73 8.31 -12.79
C TYR A 269 23.81 7.15 -12.40
N VAL A 270 23.54 7.04 -11.11
CA VAL A 270 22.73 5.93 -10.55
C VAL A 270 21.35 5.76 -11.21
N TRP A 271 20.79 6.81 -11.80
CA TRP A 271 19.53 6.72 -12.56
C TRP A 271 19.66 5.92 -13.86
N PHE A 272 20.86 5.81 -14.38
CA PHE A 272 21.17 5.03 -15.57
C PHE A 272 21.60 3.60 -15.19
N ASP A 273 22.52 3.44 -14.26
CA ASP A 273 23.12 2.14 -13.97
C ASP A 273 22.31 1.27 -12.97
N ALA A 274 21.54 1.86 -12.05
CA ALA A 274 20.77 1.10 -11.07
C ALA A 274 19.71 0.16 -11.68
N PRO A 275 18.89 0.58 -12.67
CA PRO A 275 17.96 -0.35 -13.33
C PRO A 275 18.64 -1.46 -14.12
N ILE A 276 19.85 -1.23 -14.64
CA ILE A 276 20.69 -2.24 -15.30
C ILE A 276 21.09 -3.33 -14.27
N GLY A 277 21.09 -3.01 -12.99
CA GLY A 277 21.33 -3.91 -11.88
C GLY A 277 20.48 -5.18 -11.89
N TYR A 278 19.25 -5.12 -12.40
CA TYR A 278 18.43 -6.33 -12.54
C TYR A 278 19.05 -7.34 -13.51
N VAL A 279 19.62 -6.84 -14.61
CA VAL A 279 20.28 -7.65 -15.63
C VAL A 279 21.58 -8.22 -15.08
N SER A 280 22.42 -7.41 -14.46
CA SER A 280 23.72 -7.81 -13.91
C SER A 280 23.59 -8.78 -12.74
N ILE A 281 22.60 -8.60 -11.88
CA ILE A 281 22.32 -9.55 -10.79
C ILE A 281 21.84 -10.89 -11.35
N THR A 282 21.08 -10.87 -12.46
CA THR A 282 20.75 -12.13 -13.17
C THR A 282 22.00 -12.77 -13.77
N ALA A 283 22.93 -11.98 -14.29
CA ALA A 283 24.21 -12.48 -14.79
C ALA A 283 25.05 -13.11 -13.67
N SER A 284 25.04 -12.55 -12.48
CA SER A 284 25.66 -13.15 -11.30
C SER A 284 24.93 -14.41 -10.76
N TYR A 285 23.67 -14.65 -11.18
CA TYR A 285 22.92 -15.87 -10.91
C TYR A 285 23.25 -16.98 -11.93
N THR A 286 23.33 -16.62 -13.20
CA THR A 286 23.64 -17.56 -14.27
C THR A 286 24.42 -16.88 -15.42
N PRO A 287 25.47 -17.47 -15.97
CA PRO A 287 26.14 -16.95 -17.15
C PRO A 287 25.24 -16.93 -18.40
N GLU A 288 24.13 -17.68 -18.39
CA GLU A 288 23.16 -17.72 -19.47
C GLU A 288 22.00 -16.70 -19.24
N TRP A 289 22.29 -15.56 -18.60
CA TRP A 289 21.32 -14.52 -18.25
C TRP A 289 20.55 -13.97 -19.45
N GLU A 290 21.14 -13.98 -20.64
CA GLU A 290 20.48 -13.53 -21.86
C GLU A 290 19.24 -14.38 -22.20
N LYS A 291 19.20 -15.65 -21.82
CA LYS A 291 18.00 -16.50 -21.99
C LYS A 291 16.80 -15.97 -21.21
N TRP A 292 17.03 -15.21 -20.14
CA TRP A 292 15.98 -14.51 -19.40
C TRP A 292 15.70 -13.11 -19.93
N TRP A 293 16.73 -12.34 -20.25
CA TRP A 293 16.60 -10.92 -20.57
C TRP A 293 16.51 -10.60 -22.06
N LYS A 294 16.95 -11.49 -22.95
CA LYS A 294 16.85 -11.33 -24.43
C LYS A 294 15.89 -12.33 -25.07
N ASN A 295 14.81 -12.67 -24.37
CA ASN A 295 13.85 -13.71 -24.77
C ASN A 295 12.38 -13.27 -24.55
N PRO A 296 11.94 -12.15 -25.17
CA PRO A 296 10.61 -11.59 -24.95
C PRO A 296 9.45 -12.50 -25.37
N ASP A 297 9.69 -13.42 -26.30
CA ASP A 297 8.66 -14.33 -26.82
C ASP A 297 8.33 -15.47 -25.82
N ASN A 298 9.21 -15.75 -24.86
CA ASN A 298 9.09 -16.89 -23.95
C ASN A 298 9.24 -16.53 -22.46
N VAL A 299 9.52 -15.28 -22.12
CA VAL A 299 9.69 -14.81 -20.75
C VAL A 299 8.83 -13.58 -20.49
N GLU A 300 8.10 -13.61 -19.39
CA GLU A 300 7.32 -12.47 -18.88
C GLU A 300 8.07 -11.81 -17.73
N LEU A 301 8.28 -10.48 -17.79
CA LEU A 301 8.91 -9.71 -16.72
C LEU A 301 7.85 -9.00 -15.86
N PHE A 302 7.91 -9.27 -14.55
CA PHE A 302 7.09 -8.60 -13.52
C PHE A 302 8.00 -7.80 -12.58
N GLN A 303 7.70 -6.52 -12.39
CA GLN A 303 8.51 -5.65 -11.54
C GLN A 303 7.68 -5.05 -10.40
N PHE A 304 8.24 -5.05 -9.18
CA PHE A 304 7.59 -4.60 -7.94
C PHE A 304 8.33 -3.41 -7.34
N MET A 305 7.61 -2.34 -6.99
CA MET A 305 8.23 -1.12 -6.50
C MET A 305 7.30 -0.19 -5.74
N GLY A 306 7.86 0.74 -4.99
CA GLY A 306 7.14 1.91 -4.50
C GLY A 306 6.99 2.98 -5.58
N LYS A 307 6.00 3.86 -5.44
CA LYS A 307 5.62 4.90 -6.43
C LYS A 307 6.76 5.79 -6.91
N ASP A 308 7.74 6.06 -6.05
CA ASP A 308 8.89 6.93 -6.39
C ASP A 308 9.79 6.34 -7.49
N ASN A 309 9.72 5.01 -7.67
CA ASN A 309 10.52 4.30 -8.67
C ASN A 309 9.82 4.16 -10.04
N VAL A 310 8.56 4.56 -10.17
CA VAL A 310 7.79 4.40 -11.41
C VAL A 310 8.50 5.04 -12.61
N PRO A 311 8.94 6.32 -12.57
CA PRO A 311 9.59 6.95 -13.73
C PRO A 311 10.87 6.24 -14.18
N PHE A 312 11.62 5.65 -13.25
CA PHE A 312 12.83 4.90 -13.60
C PHE A 312 12.52 3.63 -14.39
N HIS A 313 11.40 2.98 -14.11
CA HIS A 313 11.01 1.71 -14.71
C HIS A 313 10.08 1.85 -15.91
N THR A 314 9.37 2.97 -16.03
CA THR A 314 8.46 3.22 -17.15
C THR A 314 9.01 4.19 -18.20
N ILE A 315 10.03 5.00 -17.84
CA ILE A 315 10.66 5.97 -18.74
C ILE A 315 12.15 5.65 -18.96
N MET A 316 12.98 5.74 -17.91
CA MET A 316 14.45 5.65 -18.06
C MET A 316 14.92 4.28 -18.54
N PHE A 317 14.62 3.23 -17.81
CA PHE A 317 15.08 1.88 -18.12
C PHE A 317 14.55 1.35 -19.47
N PRO A 318 13.25 1.44 -19.79
CA PRO A 318 12.77 1.02 -21.10
C PRO A 318 13.37 1.85 -22.23
N SER A 319 13.57 3.17 -22.09
CA SER A 319 14.25 3.97 -23.11
C SER A 319 15.70 3.53 -23.30
N THR A 320 16.40 3.20 -22.23
CA THR A 320 17.76 2.69 -22.29
C THR A 320 17.83 1.37 -23.07
N LEU A 321 16.94 0.41 -22.79
CA LEU A 321 16.90 -0.87 -23.48
C LEU A 321 16.46 -0.73 -24.96
N LEU A 322 15.41 0.06 -25.22
CA LEU A 322 14.93 0.35 -26.57
C LEU A 322 15.98 1.06 -27.44
N GLY A 323 16.80 1.88 -26.80
CA GLY A 323 17.91 2.59 -27.46
C GLY A 323 19.01 1.65 -27.95
N THR A 324 19.22 0.49 -27.36
CA THR A 324 20.21 -0.48 -27.83
C THR A 324 19.86 -1.08 -29.19
N GLY A 325 18.57 -1.07 -29.57
CA GLY A 325 18.09 -1.70 -30.80
C GLY A 325 18.02 -3.23 -30.72
N GLU A 326 18.33 -3.82 -29.59
CA GLU A 326 18.29 -5.27 -29.37
C GLU A 326 16.89 -5.71 -28.87
N LYS A 327 16.60 -7.00 -29.00
CA LYS A 327 15.39 -7.59 -28.41
C LYS A 327 15.60 -7.85 -26.91
N TRP A 328 14.85 -7.12 -26.09
CA TRP A 328 14.85 -7.31 -24.64
C TRP A 328 13.53 -7.86 -24.14
N THR A 329 13.57 -8.64 -23.07
CA THR A 329 12.40 -8.99 -22.26
C THR A 329 11.98 -7.74 -21.48
N MET A 330 11.08 -6.96 -22.09
CA MET A 330 10.60 -5.72 -21.50
C MET A 330 9.59 -6.00 -20.38
N MET A 331 9.44 -5.06 -19.44
CA MET A 331 8.49 -5.17 -18.35
C MET A 331 7.05 -5.32 -18.89
N LYS A 332 6.41 -6.45 -18.57
CA LYS A 332 5.00 -6.71 -18.87
C LYS A 332 4.11 -6.07 -17.82
N THR A 333 4.34 -6.37 -16.55
CA THR A 333 3.50 -5.91 -15.45
C THR A 333 4.31 -5.17 -14.41
N ILE A 334 3.81 -4.01 -13.99
CA ILE A 334 4.34 -3.22 -12.89
C ILE A 334 3.37 -3.27 -11.70
N SER A 335 3.87 -3.67 -10.55
CA SER A 335 3.13 -3.65 -9.29
C SER A 335 3.66 -2.55 -8.40
N VAL A 336 2.88 -1.48 -8.27
CA VAL A 336 3.27 -0.27 -7.55
C VAL A 336 2.53 -0.18 -6.21
N THR A 337 3.22 0.30 -5.18
CA THR A 337 2.62 0.65 -3.90
C THR A 337 2.78 2.14 -3.62
N GLU A 338 1.78 2.69 -2.97
CA GLU A 338 1.80 3.98 -2.31
C GLU A 338 2.60 3.90 -0.98
N TYR A 339 2.62 4.96 -0.18
CA TYR A 339 3.35 4.93 1.09
C TYR A 339 2.60 4.17 2.18
N LEU A 340 3.35 3.42 2.97
CA LEU A 340 2.92 2.99 4.30
C LEU A 340 3.46 4.01 5.31
N ASN A 341 2.57 4.69 6.01
CA ASN A 341 2.90 5.63 7.07
C ASN A 341 2.86 4.91 8.44
N TYR A 342 3.45 5.50 9.48
CA TYR A 342 3.50 4.94 10.83
C TYR A 342 2.72 5.84 11.80
N GLU A 343 1.69 5.29 12.46
CA GLU A 343 0.83 6.02 13.41
C GLU A 343 0.39 7.39 12.81
N ALA A 344 0.86 8.50 13.32
CA ALA A 344 0.49 9.84 12.86
C ALA A 344 1.53 10.48 11.90
N GLY A 345 2.50 9.72 11.35
CA GLY A 345 3.55 10.32 10.55
C GLY A 345 4.39 9.37 9.70
N LYS A 346 5.48 9.88 9.13
CA LYS A 346 6.43 9.10 8.35
C LYS A 346 7.41 8.35 9.26
N PHE A 347 7.90 7.20 8.80
CA PHE A 347 9.03 6.50 9.43
C PHE A 347 10.26 7.40 9.49
N SER A 348 10.97 7.42 10.62
CA SER A 348 12.19 8.21 10.77
C SER A 348 13.21 7.48 11.65
N LYS A 349 14.25 6.91 11.02
CA LYS A 349 15.30 6.18 11.75
C LYS A 349 16.09 7.09 12.69
N SER A 350 16.44 8.30 12.23
CA SER A 350 17.18 9.28 13.03
C SER A 350 16.43 9.72 14.28
N LYS A 351 15.11 9.64 14.25
CA LYS A 351 14.22 10.01 15.36
C LYS A 351 13.71 8.81 16.16
N GLY A 352 14.05 7.59 15.79
CA GLY A 352 13.54 6.38 16.41
C GLY A 352 12.02 6.20 16.24
N ILE A 353 11.42 6.78 15.20
CA ILE A 353 9.98 6.71 14.93
C ILE A 353 9.71 5.59 13.94
N GLY A 354 8.92 4.62 14.33
CA GLY A 354 8.48 3.50 13.50
C GLY A 354 9.24 2.21 13.72
N VAL A 355 8.66 1.12 13.25
CA VAL A 355 9.26 -0.22 13.28
C VAL A 355 10.04 -0.41 11.98
N PHE A 356 11.34 -0.66 12.09
CA PHE A 356 12.21 -1.04 10.99
C PHE A 356 12.33 -2.57 10.92
N GLY A 357 12.87 -3.10 9.83
CA GLY A 357 12.91 -4.53 9.62
C GLY A 357 13.63 -5.31 10.72
N ASN A 358 14.73 -4.76 11.25
CA ASN A 358 15.43 -5.35 12.41
C ASN A 358 14.61 -5.25 13.71
N ASP A 359 13.83 -4.16 13.88
CA ASP A 359 13.04 -3.93 15.10
C ASP A 359 11.82 -4.87 15.16
N ALA A 360 11.28 -5.28 14.00
CA ALA A 360 10.15 -6.22 13.93
C ALA A 360 10.48 -7.54 14.65
N LYS A 361 11.72 -8.03 14.52
CA LYS A 361 12.21 -9.22 15.22
C LYS A 361 12.15 -9.04 16.74
N ASP A 362 12.47 -7.85 17.24
CA ASP A 362 12.54 -7.54 18.68
C ASP A 362 11.16 -7.39 19.35
N THR A 363 10.08 -7.48 18.57
CA THR A 363 8.70 -7.46 19.10
C THR A 363 8.23 -8.82 19.60
N ASN A 364 8.94 -9.90 19.28
CA ASN A 364 8.52 -11.29 19.48
C ASN A 364 7.21 -11.66 18.77
N ILE A 365 6.71 -10.82 17.86
CA ILE A 365 5.59 -11.14 16.98
C ILE A 365 6.12 -11.95 15.79
N PRO A 366 5.58 -13.13 15.52
CA PRO A 366 6.07 -14.00 14.44
C PRO A 366 6.09 -13.30 13.06
N PRO A 367 7.07 -13.61 12.18
CA PRO A 367 7.15 -13.01 10.85
C PRO A 367 5.90 -13.22 10.00
N GLU A 368 5.17 -14.34 10.19
CA GLU A 368 3.89 -14.61 9.51
C GLU A 368 2.82 -13.57 9.82
N VAL A 369 2.74 -13.12 11.05
CA VAL A 369 1.80 -12.08 11.49
C VAL A 369 2.16 -10.74 10.82
N TRP A 370 3.43 -10.40 10.76
CA TRP A 370 3.91 -9.22 10.04
C TRP A 370 3.63 -9.29 8.54
N ARG A 371 3.90 -10.44 7.91
CA ARG A 371 3.61 -10.67 6.49
C ARG A 371 2.12 -10.52 6.22
N TYR A 372 1.28 -11.19 7.00
CA TYR A 372 -0.18 -11.08 6.89
C TYR A 372 -0.65 -9.62 7.02
N TYR A 373 -0.24 -8.96 8.09
CA TYR A 373 -0.63 -7.58 8.38
C TYR A 373 -0.24 -6.62 7.24
N LEU A 374 1.00 -6.67 6.79
CA LEU A 374 1.50 -5.81 5.73
C LEU A 374 0.77 -6.04 4.40
N LEU A 375 0.44 -7.29 4.08
CA LEU A 375 -0.27 -7.66 2.85
C LEU A 375 -1.76 -7.27 2.90
N MET A 376 -2.42 -7.45 4.05
CA MET A 376 -3.81 -6.98 4.24
C MET A 376 -3.93 -5.45 4.21
N ASN A 377 -2.87 -4.73 4.59
CA ASN A 377 -2.77 -3.28 4.56
C ASN A 377 -1.90 -2.76 3.41
N ARG A 378 -1.65 -3.59 2.38
CA ARG A 378 -0.85 -3.19 1.22
C ARG A 378 -1.41 -1.92 0.59
N PRO A 379 -0.59 -0.85 0.44
CA PRO A 379 -1.04 0.42 -0.10
C PRO A 379 -1.13 0.36 -1.64
N GLU A 380 -2.21 -0.21 -2.17
CA GLU A 380 -2.37 -0.46 -3.62
C GLU A 380 -2.93 0.74 -4.38
N VAL A 381 -3.79 1.54 -3.75
CA VAL A 381 -4.51 2.66 -4.41
C VAL A 381 -4.17 3.99 -3.76
N SER A 382 -3.99 4.02 -2.44
CA SER A 382 -3.68 5.21 -1.65
C SER A 382 -2.71 4.84 -0.53
N ASP A 383 -2.12 5.86 0.08
CA ASP A 383 -1.30 5.69 1.28
C ASP A 383 -2.08 4.96 2.37
N THR A 384 -1.43 4.04 3.06
CA THR A 384 -2.01 3.32 4.21
C THR A 384 -1.25 3.66 5.49
N LEU A 385 -1.85 3.31 6.62
CA LEU A 385 -1.32 3.62 7.94
C LEU A 385 -1.08 2.34 8.73
N PHE A 386 0.13 2.18 9.25
CA PHE A 386 0.41 1.21 10.29
C PHE A 386 -0.03 1.75 11.64
N THR A 387 -0.82 0.99 12.38
CA THR A 387 -1.08 1.23 13.79
C THR A 387 -0.98 -0.06 14.60
N TRP A 388 -0.51 0.02 15.84
CA TRP A 388 -0.42 -1.12 16.72
C TRP A 388 -1.78 -1.72 17.06
N ALA A 389 -2.82 -0.87 17.17
CA ALA A 389 -4.19 -1.32 17.42
C ALA A 389 -4.76 -2.13 16.23
N ASP A 390 -4.46 -1.71 14.98
CA ASP A 390 -4.90 -2.44 13.79
C ASP A 390 -4.14 -3.76 13.64
N LEU A 391 -2.84 -3.81 13.95
CA LEU A 391 -2.07 -5.04 13.99
C LEU A 391 -2.66 -6.03 15.00
N GLN A 392 -2.97 -5.57 16.23
CA GLN A 392 -3.61 -6.38 17.26
C GLN A 392 -4.97 -6.91 16.81
N ALA A 393 -5.82 -6.04 16.27
CA ALA A 393 -7.14 -6.42 15.78
C ALA A 393 -7.06 -7.50 14.70
N LYS A 394 -6.16 -7.37 13.72
CA LYS A 394 -5.98 -8.37 12.67
C LYS A 394 -5.42 -9.69 13.21
N LEU A 395 -4.44 -9.64 14.10
CA LEU A 395 -3.93 -10.85 14.74
C LEU A 395 -5.00 -11.57 15.55
N ASN A 396 -5.69 -10.85 16.44
CA ASN A 396 -6.62 -11.49 17.36
C ASN A 396 -7.93 -11.90 16.67
N SER A 397 -8.47 -11.07 15.76
CA SER A 397 -9.76 -11.37 15.12
C SER A 397 -9.61 -12.23 13.87
N GLU A 398 -8.70 -11.90 12.95
CA GLU A 398 -8.60 -12.57 11.66
C GLU A 398 -7.73 -13.83 11.73
N LEU A 399 -6.52 -13.75 12.33
CA LEU A 399 -5.63 -14.89 12.41
C LEU A 399 -5.99 -15.86 13.54
N LEU A 400 -6.20 -15.37 14.76
CA LEU A 400 -6.46 -16.23 15.92
C LEU A 400 -7.92 -16.75 15.91
N ASN A 401 -8.91 -15.81 15.92
CA ASN A 401 -10.32 -16.18 16.11
C ASN A 401 -11.01 -16.70 14.84
N ASN A 402 -10.52 -16.35 13.63
CA ASN A 402 -11.05 -16.95 12.41
C ASN A 402 -10.17 -18.12 11.97
N LEU A 403 -8.96 -17.89 11.44
CA LEU A 403 -8.15 -18.92 10.80
C LEU A 403 -7.66 -19.99 11.79
N GLY A 404 -7.02 -19.56 12.87
CA GLY A 404 -6.51 -20.47 13.90
C GLY A 404 -7.59 -21.28 14.60
N ASN A 405 -8.72 -20.62 14.91
CA ASN A 405 -9.87 -21.29 15.54
C ASN A 405 -10.47 -22.36 14.63
N PHE A 406 -10.69 -22.06 13.34
CA PHE A 406 -11.20 -23.06 12.39
C PHE A 406 -10.30 -24.30 12.36
N ILE A 407 -9.00 -24.12 12.09
CA ILE A 407 -8.05 -25.22 11.97
C ILE A 407 -7.96 -26.04 13.28
N ASN A 408 -7.84 -25.32 14.41
CA ASN A 408 -7.73 -25.99 15.71
C ASN A 408 -9.01 -26.79 16.06
N ARG A 409 -10.21 -26.26 15.77
CA ARG A 409 -11.47 -26.99 16.00
C ARG A 409 -11.53 -28.28 15.20
N VAL A 410 -11.13 -28.24 13.92
CA VAL A 410 -11.14 -29.40 13.03
C VAL A 410 -10.12 -30.44 13.51
N LEU A 411 -8.86 -30.07 13.60
CA LEU A 411 -7.79 -31.02 13.90
C LEU A 411 -7.87 -31.57 15.33
N SER A 412 -8.21 -30.70 16.31
CA SER A 412 -8.40 -31.19 17.70
C SER A 412 -9.55 -32.16 17.83
N PHE A 413 -10.63 -32.02 17.04
CA PHE A 413 -11.72 -32.98 17.08
C PHE A 413 -11.34 -34.32 16.43
N ILE A 414 -10.66 -34.28 15.29
CA ILE A 414 -10.09 -35.50 14.65
C ILE A 414 -9.13 -36.23 15.58
N ALA A 415 -8.32 -35.50 16.35
CA ALA A 415 -7.31 -36.07 17.24
C ALA A 415 -7.81 -36.68 18.54
N LYS A 416 -9.10 -36.42 18.91
CA LYS A 416 -9.70 -37.04 20.11
C LYS A 416 -9.77 -38.57 20.00
N GLU A 417 -9.66 -39.24 21.12
CA GLU A 417 -9.76 -40.69 21.24
C GLU A 417 -11.08 -41.25 20.68
N ALA A 418 -11.05 -42.49 20.26
CA ALA A 418 -12.24 -43.19 19.79
C ALA A 418 -13.40 -43.09 20.82
N GLY A 419 -14.61 -42.76 20.36
CA GLY A 419 -15.77 -42.51 21.21
C GLY A 419 -15.98 -41.03 21.59
N ALA A 420 -14.92 -40.17 21.46
CA ALA A 420 -14.99 -38.70 21.60
C ALA A 420 -14.58 -37.97 20.32
N GLY A 421 -13.92 -38.67 19.39
CA GLY A 421 -13.46 -38.21 18.09
C GLY A 421 -12.98 -39.38 17.24
N TYR A 422 -11.98 -39.12 16.35
CA TYR A 422 -11.57 -40.07 15.31
C TYR A 422 -10.16 -40.66 15.49
N ASP A 423 -9.63 -40.66 16.70
CA ASP A 423 -8.31 -41.22 17.03
C ASP A 423 -7.19 -40.78 16.07
N SER A 424 -7.16 -39.51 15.69
CA SER A 424 -6.25 -38.93 14.71
C SER A 424 -6.37 -39.48 13.28
N VAL A 425 -7.43 -40.21 12.94
CA VAL A 425 -7.65 -40.78 11.62
C VAL A 425 -8.76 -40.02 10.89
N VAL A 426 -8.50 -39.58 9.67
CA VAL A 426 -9.50 -38.93 8.82
C VAL A 426 -10.60 -39.93 8.49
N PRO A 427 -11.87 -39.64 8.83
CA PRO A 427 -12.96 -40.59 8.62
C PRO A 427 -13.25 -40.79 7.13
N ASP A 428 -13.87 -41.92 6.80
CA ASP A 428 -14.46 -42.11 5.49
C ASP A 428 -15.80 -41.37 5.39
N ALA A 429 -16.10 -40.83 4.23
CA ALA A 429 -17.32 -40.04 3.99
C ALA A 429 -17.85 -40.31 2.58
N PRO A 430 -18.37 -41.49 2.33
CA PRO A 430 -19.04 -41.79 1.06
C PRO A 430 -20.21 -40.81 0.86
N ASN A 431 -20.47 -40.43 -0.37
CA ASN A 431 -21.57 -39.53 -0.75
C ASN A 431 -21.50 -38.11 -0.13
N ALA A 432 -20.27 -37.62 0.21
CA ALA A 432 -20.10 -36.26 0.76
C ALA A 432 -20.71 -35.18 -0.16
N GLY A 433 -20.65 -35.36 -1.48
CA GLY A 433 -21.24 -34.45 -2.46
C GLY A 433 -22.79 -34.40 -2.48
N GLU A 434 -23.45 -35.34 -1.85
CA GLU A 434 -24.93 -35.38 -1.74
C GLU A 434 -25.43 -34.65 -0.48
N HIS A 435 -24.56 -34.44 0.52
CA HIS A 435 -24.89 -33.74 1.75
C HIS A 435 -25.11 -32.25 1.49
N THR A 436 -26.29 -31.73 1.77
CA THR A 436 -26.76 -30.39 1.36
C THR A 436 -25.82 -29.28 1.82
N LEU A 437 -25.44 -29.20 3.10
CA LEU A 437 -24.54 -28.16 3.61
C LEU A 437 -23.12 -28.26 3.03
N THR A 438 -22.65 -29.49 2.81
CA THR A 438 -21.33 -29.74 2.19
C THR A 438 -21.32 -29.29 0.75
N LYS A 439 -22.37 -29.52 -0.01
CA LYS A 439 -22.50 -29.06 -1.39
C LYS A 439 -22.46 -27.52 -1.49
N ILE A 440 -23.22 -26.84 -0.63
CA ILE A 440 -23.23 -25.37 -0.55
C ILE A 440 -21.83 -24.83 -0.23
N LEU A 441 -21.15 -25.43 0.74
CA LEU A 441 -19.79 -25.05 1.09
C LEU A 441 -18.80 -25.28 -0.06
N ALA A 442 -18.91 -26.40 -0.77
CA ALA A 442 -18.04 -26.71 -1.91
C ALA A 442 -18.22 -25.71 -3.06
N GLU A 443 -19.46 -25.29 -3.34
CA GLU A 443 -19.77 -24.26 -4.34
C GLU A 443 -19.15 -22.91 -3.95
N LYS A 444 -19.28 -22.48 -2.70
CA LYS A 444 -18.63 -21.27 -2.17
C LYS A 444 -17.11 -21.37 -2.24
N THR A 445 -16.55 -22.50 -1.83
CA THR A 445 -15.09 -22.74 -1.86
C THR A 445 -14.54 -22.65 -3.28
N SER A 446 -15.22 -23.25 -4.26
CA SER A 446 -14.83 -23.14 -5.68
C SER A 446 -14.81 -21.68 -6.14
N LYS A 447 -15.86 -20.92 -5.82
CA LYS A 447 -15.92 -19.48 -6.16
C LYS A 447 -14.78 -18.68 -5.51
N TRP A 448 -14.47 -18.94 -4.24
CA TRP A 448 -13.33 -18.28 -3.59
C TRP A 448 -11.98 -18.62 -4.25
N VAL A 449 -11.78 -19.87 -4.63
CA VAL A 449 -10.56 -20.30 -5.32
C VAL A 449 -10.46 -19.66 -6.69
N GLU A 450 -11.54 -19.58 -7.45
CA GLU A 450 -11.58 -18.86 -8.74
C GLU A 450 -11.22 -17.39 -8.58
N GLN A 451 -11.80 -16.71 -7.59
CA GLN A 451 -11.46 -15.31 -7.27
C GLN A 451 -10.01 -15.13 -6.80
N TYR A 452 -9.51 -16.08 -6.00
CA TYR A 452 -8.11 -16.10 -5.57
C TYR A 452 -7.17 -16.17 -6.77
N LEU A 453 -7.39 -17.11 -7.68
CA LEU A 453 -6.56 -17.30 -8.87
C LEU A 453 -6.60 -16.07 -9.78
N ASP A 454 -7.78 -15.52 -10.05
CA ASP A 454 -7.91 -14.31 -10.86
C ASP A 454 -7.18 -13.12 -10.21
N ALA A 455 -7.33 -12.93 -8.91
CA ALA A 455 -6.65 -11.86 -8.19
C ALA A 455 -5.12 -12.01 -8.21
N MET A 456 -4.62 -13.23 -7.99
CA MET A 456 -3.18 -13.50 -7.96
C MET A 456 -2.54 -13.38 -9.33
N GLU A 457 -3.19 -13.84 -10.40
CA GLU A 457 -2.72 -13.67 -11.78
C GLU A 457 -2.61 -12.18 -12.18
N LYS A 458 -3.49 -11.34 -11.65
CA LYS A 458 -3.51 -9.88 -11.86
C LYS A 458 -2.65 -9.12 -10.82
N VAL A 459 -1.89 -9.82 -9.99
CA VAL A 459 -1.05 -9.25 -8.92
C VAL A 459 -1.84 -8.40 -7.90
N LYS A 460 -3.13 -8.68 -7.73
CA LYS A 460 -3.99 -8.08 -6.69
C LYS A 460 -3.85 -8.86 -5.38
N LEU A 461 -2.69 -8.75 -4.75
CA LEU A 461 -2.28 -9.61 -3.62
C LEU A 461 -3.22 -9.53 -2.42
N LYS A 462 -3.66 -8.30 -2.08
CA LYS A 462 -4.61 -8.07 -0.99
C LYS A 462 -5.95 -8.79 -1.24
N GLN A 463 -6.45 -8.77 -2.47
CA GLN A 463 -7.68 -9.45 -2.83
C GLN A 463 -7.52 -10.97 -2.79
N GLY A 464 -6.39 -11.50 -3.29
CA GLY A 464 -6.08 -12.93 -3.17
C GLY A 464 -6.07 -13.40 -1.70
N LEU A 465 -5.41 -12.64 -0.82
CA LEU A 465 -5.40 -12.95 0.62
C LEU A 465 -6.81 -12.93 1.23
N LYS A 466 -7.63 -11.93 0.89
CA LYS A 466 -9.03 -11.86 1.35
C LYS A 466 -9.85 -13.07 0.90
N SER A 467 -9.69 -13.50 -0.36
CA SER A 467 -10.41 -14.68 -0.88
C SER A 467 -10.05 -15.95 -0.12
N ALA A 468 -8.75 -16.17 0.20
CA ALA A 468 -8.33 -17.29 1.03
C ALA A 468 -8.94 -17.24 2.45
N MET A 469 -8.95 -16.05 3.07
CA MET A 469 -9.54 -15.86 4.41
C MET A 469 -11.07 -16.05 4.42
N GLY A 470 -11.74 -15.79 3.30
CA GLY A 470 -13.18 -16.08 3.11
C GLY A 470 -13.50 -17.56 3.27
N ILE A 471 -12.65 -18.46 2.76
CA ILE A 471 -12.80 -19.91 2.94
C ILE A 471 -12.77 -20.30 4.41
N SER A 472 -11.86 -19.70 5.20
CA SER A 472 -11.79 -19.92 6.65
C SER A 472 -13.07 -19.48 7.37
N SER A 473 -13.64 -18.34 6.97
CA SER A 473 -14.89 -17.84 7.54
C SER A 473 -16.06 -18.76 7.23
N ASP A 474 -16.19 -19.19 5.96
CA ASP A 474 -17.22 -20.15 5.55
C ASP A 474 -17.02 -21.51 6.23
N GLY A 475 -15.78 -21.95 6.45
CA GLY A 475 -15.46 -23.17 7.22
C GLY A 475 -15.95 -23.09 8.68
N ASN A 476 -15.75 -21.93 9.35
CA ASN A 476 -16.27 -21.72 10.71
C ASN A 476 -17.80 -21.72 10.74
N ALA A 477 -18.45 -21.07 9.76
CA ALA A 477 -19.92 -21.10 9.64
C ALA A 477 -20.44 -22.53 9.44
N TYR A 478 -19.80 -23.28 8.54
CA TYR A 478 -20.15 -24.68 8.27
C TYR A 478 -20.04 -25.58 9.51
N LEU A 479 -18.96 -25.42 10.30
CA LEU A 479 -18.83 -26.16 11.58
C LEU A 479 -19.92 -25.76 12.59
N GLN A 480 -20.34 -24.50 12.58
CA GLN A 480 -21.40 -24.04 13.50
C GLN A 480 -22.77 -24.46 13.05
N GLU A 481 -23.13 -24.37 11.78
CA GLU A 481 -24.40 -24.76 11.21
C GLU A 481 -24.63 -26.26 11.30
N SER A 482 -23.60 -27.08 11.00
CA SER A 482 -23.68 -28.52 11.08
C SER A 482 -23.80 -29.06 12.50
N GLN A 483 -23.40 -28.28 13.50
CA GLN A 483 -23.33 -28.70 14.90
C GLN A 483 -22.67 -30.09 15.06
N PHE A 484 -21.49 -30.27 14.39
CA PHE A 484 -20.78 -31.56 14.29
C PHE A 484 -20.63 -32.30 15.64
N TRP A 485 -20.54 -31.57 16.77
CA TRP A 485 -20.45 -32.12 18.12
C TRP A 485 -21.73 -32.83 18.58
N LYS A 486 -22.90 -32.49 17.99
CA LYS A 486 -24.15 -33.23 18.16
C LYS A 486 -24.21 -34.38 17.17
N LEU A 487 -23.94 -34.10 15.89
CA LEU A 487 -23.94 -35.13 14.83
C LEU A 487 -23.07 -36.33 15.18
N TYR A 488 -21.95 -36.12 15.86
CA TYR A 488 -21.08 -37.23 16.27
C TYR A 488 -21.81 -38.33 17.05
N LYS A 489 -22.84 -37.97 17.80
CA LYS A 489 -23.67 -38.91 18.59
C LYS A 489 -24.97 -39.29 17.89
N GLU A 490 -25.59 -38.36 17.20
CA GLU A 490 -26.93 -38.51 16.62
C GLU A 490 -26.90 -39.09 15.20
N ASP A 491 -25.92 -38.65 14.38
CA ASP A 491 -25.68 -39.11 13.01
C ASP A 491 -24.18 -39.14 12.71
N PRO A 492 -23.47 -40.20 13.11
CA PRO A 492 -22.03 -40.33 12.89
C PRO A 492 -21.59 -40.27 11.42
N ALA A 493 -22.46 -40.68 10.49
CA ALA A 493 -22.16 -40.63 9.05
C ALA A 493 -22.15 -39.18 8.54
N ALA A 494 -23.15 -38.38 8.91
CA ALA A 494 -23.13 -36.96 8.59
C ALA A 494 -21.95 -36.22 9.27
N CYS A 495 -21.62 -36.58 10.52
CA CYS A 495 -20.42 -36.01 11.17
C CYS A 495 -19.13 -36.35 10.43
N ALA A 496 -18.98 -37.57 9.95
CA ALA A 496 -17.80 -37.98 9.16
C ALA A 496 -17.67 -37.17 7.87
N ILE A 497 -18.77 -36.87 7.18
CA ILE A 497 -18.80 -35.99 6.01
C ILE A 497 -18.30 -34.57 6.37
N VAL A 498 -18.87 -34.00 7.45
CA VAL A 498 -18.48 -32.66 7.91
C VAL A 498 -17.00 -32.60 8.26
N MET A 499 -16.49 -33.55 8.99
CA MET A 499 -15.10 -33.55 9.43
C MET A 499 -14.13 -33.82 8.31
N LYS A 500 -14.39 -34.75 7.41
CA LYS A 500 -13.55 -35.00 6.24
C LYS A 500 -13.46 -33.80 5.30
N THR A 501 -14.59 -33.16 5.03
CA THR A 501 -14.66 -31.92 4.24
C THR A 501 -13.85 -30.82 4.89
N SER A 502 -13.99 -30.64 6.22
CA SER A 502 -13.27 -29.61 6.96
C SER A 502 -11.74 -29.84 6.97
N VAL A 503 -11.29 -31.09 7.07
CA VAL A 503 -9.85 -31.45 6.93
C VAL A 503 -9.34 -31.07 5.53
N GLY A 504 -10.13 -31.30 4.50
CA GLY A 504 -9.80 -30.87 3.14
C GLY A 504 -9.69 -29.35 2.99
N LEU A 505 -10.58 -28.59 3.67
CA LEU A 505 -10.45 -27.11 3.72
C LEU A 505 -9.21 -26.66 4.48
N VAL A 506 -8.80 -27.35 5.55
CA VAL A 506 -7.55 -27.05 6.26
C VAL A 506 -6.34 -27.20 5.34
N TYR A 507 -6.30 -28.29 4.56
CA TYR A 507 -5.26 -28.50 3.55
C TYR A 507 -5.27 -27.42 2.47
N LEU A 508 -6.46 -27.10 1.93
CA LEU A 508 -6.60 -26.05 0.90
C LEU A 508 -6.12 -24.68 1.40
N LEU A 509 -6.47 -24.32 2.64
CA LEU A 509 -6.01 -23.09 3.28
C LEU A 509 -4.49 -23.06 3.44
N ALA A 510 -3.85 -24.19 3.79
CA ALA A 510 -2.40 -24.29 3.82
C ALA A 510 -1.78 -23.99 2.44
N CYS A 511 -2.37 -24.50 1.35
CA CYS A 511 -1.90 -24.21 0.00
C CYS A 511 -2.10 -22.76 -0.41
N LEU A 512 -3.32 -22.21 -0.24
CA LEU A 512 -3.66 -20.84 -0.64
C LEU A 512 -2.90 -19.77 0.14
N LEU A 513 -2.62 -20.02 1.42
CA LEU A 513 -1.91 -19.10 2.30
C LEU A 513 -0.38 -19.24 2.27
N SER A 514 0.16 -20.29 1.67
CA SER A 514 1.60 -20.53 1.56
C SER A 514 2.38 -19.36 0.91
N PRO A 515 1.89 -18.68 -0.13
CA PRO A 515 2.58 -17.49 -0.63
C PRO A 515 2.68 -16.36 0.38
N PHE A 516 1.67 -16.20 1.22
CA PHE A 516 1.55 -15.11 2.19
C PHE A 516 2.24 -15.42 3.52
N MET A 517 2.01 -16.61 4.06
CA MET A 517 2.46 -17.09 5.36
C MET A 517 3.10 -18.48 5.26
N PRO A 518 4.30 -18.60 4.67
CA PRO A 518 4.89 -19.92 4.36
C PRO A 518 5.11 -20.78 5.60
N SER A 519 5.66 -20.27 6.71
CA SER A 519 5.88 -21.08 7.91
C SER A 519 4.58 -21.50 8.60
N PHE A 520 3.50 -20.70 8.48
CA PHE A 520 2.17 -21.12 8.91
C PHE A 520 1.70 -22.34 8.11
N SER A 521 1.85 -22.30 6.78
CA SER A 521 1.45 -23.39 5.90
C SER A 521 2.24 -24.67 6.16
N ASP A 522 3.55 -24.56 6.36
CA ASP A 522 4.42 -25.68 6.75
C ASP A 522 3.97 -26.30 8.07
N GLU A 523 3.61 -25.47 9.06
CA GLU A 523 3.11 -25.95 10.36
C GLU A 523 1.74 -26.64 10.23
N VAL A 524 0.81 -26.11 9.42
CA VAL A 524 -0.47 -26.77 9.16
C VAL A 524 -0.29 -28.13 8.50
N LEU A 525 0.58 -28.21 7.48
CA LEU A 525 0.89 -29.49 6.84
C LEU A 525 1.55 -30.47 7.79
N ARG A 526 2.45 -30.01 8.67
CA ARG A 526 3.04 -30.85 9.73
C ARG A 526 1.97 -31.40 10.66
N GLN A 527 0.97 -30.59 11.05
CA GLN A 527 -0.19 -31.05 11.86
C GLN A 527 -1.09 -32.02 11.08
N LEU A 528 -1.15 -31.91 9.77
CA LEU A 528 -1.79 -32.87 8.90
C LEU A 528 -0.92 -34.13 8.64
N ASN A 529 0.32 -34.17 9.13
CA ASN A 529 1.31 -35.22 8.82
C ASN A 529 1.58 -35.38 7.32
N LEU A 530 1.70 -34.24 6.61
CA LEU A 530 1.98 -34.14 5.18
C LEU A 530 3.31 -33.38 4.96
N SER A 531 4.15 -33.84 4.03
CA SER A 531 5.38 -33.15 3.63
C SER A 531 5.06 -31.90 2.83
N PRO A 532 5.58 -30.70 3.20
CA PRO A 532 5.38 -29.49 2.42
C PRO A 532 5.91 -29.59 0.99
N GLU A 533 7.06 -30.24 0.78
CA GLU A 533 7.71 -30.36 -0.52
C GLU A 533 6.87 -31.13 -1.55
N GLU A 534 6.10 -32.11 -1.08
CA GLU A 534 5.26 -32.96 -1.93
C GLU A 534 3.85 -32.43 -2.09
N ASN A 535 3.32 -31.74 -1.06
CA ASN A 535 1.90 -31.44 -0.95
C ASN A 535 1.56 -29.97 -1.19
N LEU A 536 2.52 -29.01 -1.14
CA LEU A 536 2.25 -27.62 -1.50
C LEU A 536 2.18 -27.46 -3.01
N SER A 537 0.97 -27.46 -3.56
CA SER A 537 0.73 -27.28 -4.98
C SER A 537 -0.68 -26.72 -5.21
N LEU A 538 -0.85 -25.91 -6.26
CA LEU A 538 -2.11 -25.48 -6.85
C LEU A 538 -1.99 -25.58 -8.39
N SER A 539 -1.48 -26.70 -8.86
CA SER A 539 -1.24 -26.94 -10.27
C SER A 539 -2.50 -27.47 -10.96
N GLU A 540 -2.74 -27.02 -12.19
CA GLU A 540 -3.79 -27.59 -13.03
C GLU A 540 -3.41 -29.02 -13.46
N GLU A 541 -2.13 -29.26 -13.72
CA GLU A 541 -1.62 -30.54 -14.14
C GLU A 541 -1.88 -31.66 -13.09
N LYS A 542 -1.82 -31.31 -11.80
CA LYS A 542 -2.13 -32.23 -10.71
C LYS A 542 -3.63 -32.26 -10.34
N GLY A 543 -4.44 -31.39 -10.95
CA GLY A 543 -5.88 -31.33 -10.73
C GLY A 543 -6.32 -30.78 -9.37
N GLU A 544 -5.42 -30.14 -8.60
CA GLU A 544 -5.74 -29.66 -7.24
C GLU A 544 -6.77 -28.54 -7.28
N ILE A 545 -6.76 -27.67 -8.30
CA ILE A 545 -7.76 -26.62 -8.46
C ILE A 545 -9.15 -27.21 -8.66
N ALA A 546 -9.27 -28.28 -9.45
CA ALA A 546 -10.54 -28.95 -9.68
C ALA A 546 -11.10 -29.56 -8.39
N LYS A 547 -10.25 -30.04 -7.47
CA LYS A 547 -10.65 -30.56 -6.15
C LYS A 547 -11.24 -29.49 -5.22
N ALA A 548 -11.11 -28.20 -5.52
CA ALA A 548 -11.82 -27.15 -4.76
C ALA A 548 -13.35 -27.32 -4.79
N LYS A 549 -13.89 -28.00 -5.82
CA LYS A 549 -15.31 -28.38 -5.93
C LYS A 549 -15.69 -29.60 -5.08
N SER A 550 -14.71 -30.32 -4.58
CA SER A 550 -14.88 -31.52 -3.72
C SER A 550 -13.82 -31.52 -2.60
N PRO A 551 -13.92 -30.59 -1.63
CA PRO A 551 -12.89 -30.44 -0.60
C PRO A 551 -12.57 -31.72 0.17
N TRP A 552 -13.52 -32.62 0.28
CA TRP A 552 -13.36 -33.96 0.91
C TRP A 552 -12.39 -34.88 0.19
N ASP A 553 -11.98 -34.57 -1.05
CA ASP A 553 -11.03 -35.35 -1.85
C ASP A 553 -9.57 -34.93 -1.68
N PHE A 554 -9.28 -33.85 -0.96
CA PHE A 554 -7.91 -33.39 -0.73
C PHE A 554 -7.10 -34.34 0.16
N VAL A 555 -7.72 -34.83 1.25
CA VAL A 555 -7.03 -35.73 2.18
C VAL A 555 -7.77 -37.08 2.20
N PRO A 556 -7.09 -38.18 1.92
CA PRO A 556 -7.75 -39.49 1.82
C PRO A 556 -8.31 -39.98 3.16
N ALA A 557 -9.38 -40.78 3.11
CA ALA A 557 -9.86 -41.53 4.27
C ALA A 557 -8.77 -42.45 4.83
N GLY A 558 -8.74 -42.64 6.13
CA GLY A 558 -7.70 -43.43 6.79
C GLY A 558 -6.36 -42.71 7.01
N HIS A 559 -6.17 -41.52 6.46
CA HIS A 559 -4.96 -40.74 6.72
C HIS A 559 -4.85 -40.37 8.20
N ARG A 560 -3.68 -40.59 8.79
CA ARG A 560 -3.43 -40.26 10.21
C ARG A 560 -2.77 -38.90 10.33
N ILE A 561 -3.47 -37.97 10.99
CA ILE A 561 -2.93 -36.63 11.24
C ILE A 561 -1.88 -36.63 12.37
N GLY A 562 -1.05 -35.60 12.41
CA GLY A 562 -0.11 -35.32 13.48
C GLY A 562 -0.82 -34.72 14.72
N LYS A 563 -0.02 -34.25 15.68
CA LYS A 563 -0.52 -33.62 16.91
C LYS A 563 -0.96 -32.17 16.64
N PRO A 564 -2.23 -31.82 16.85
CA PRO A 564 -2.69 -30.44 16.76
C PRO A 564 -2.01 -29.54 17.80
N ALA A 565 -1.74 -28.29 17.42
CA ALA A 565 -1.18 -27.25 18.28
C ALA A 565 -1.73 -25.88 17.88
N PRO A 566 -1.81 -24.91 18.82
CA PRO A 566 -2.19 -23.55 18.49
C PRO A 566 -1.24 -22.91 17.46
N LEU A 567 -1.78 -22.26 16.44
CA LEU A 567 -1.04 -21.65 15.34
C LEU A 567 -0.68 -20.18 15.62
N PHE A 568 -1.50 -19.50 16.40
CA PHE A 568 -1.34 -18.09 16.75
C PHE A 568 -1.52 -17.88 18.26
N LYS A 569 -0.86 -16.84 18.77
CA LYS A 569 -0.98 -16.39 20.15
C LYS A 569 -1.59 -14.99 20.16
N GLU A 570 -2.47 -14.74 21.12
CA GLU A 570 -3.07 -13.43 21.34
C GLU A 570 -2.00 -12.36 21.62
N LEU A 571 -2.19 -11.18 21.01
CA LEU A 571 -1.44 -9.97 21.33
C LEU A 571 -2.26 -9.15 22.33
N LYS A 572 -1.75 -8.98 23.54
CA LYS A 572 -2.44 -8.30 24.63
C LYS A 572 -2.29 -6.78 24.57
N ASP A 573 -3.17 -6.06 25.24
CA ASP A 573 -3.16 -4.60 25.31
C ASP A 573 -1.86 -4.05 25.94
N GLU A 574 -1.30 -4.77 26.93
CA GLU A 574 -0.05 -4.40 27.57
C GLU A 574 1.14 -4.47 26.58
N ASP A 575 1.19 -5.52 25.74
CA ASP A 575 2.22 -5.68 24.71
C ASP A 575 2.12 -4.56 23.66
N VAL A 576 0.89 -4.23 23.25
CA VAL A 576 0.62 -3.11 22.32
C VAL A 576 1.07 -1.78 22.89
N ALA A 577 0.77 -1.51 24.17
CA ALA A 577 1.18 -0.28 24.82
C ALA A 577 2.71 -0.15 24.91
N LEU A 578 3.39 -1.25 25.27
CA LEU A 578 4.84 -1.33 25.34
C LEU A 578 5.50 -1.07 23.99
N HIS A 579 5.02 -1.74 22.93
CA HIS A 579 5.56 -1.55 21.58
C HIS A 579 5.31 -0.14 21.05
N ARG A 580 4.10 0.41 21.27
CA ARG A 580 3.78 1.79 20.87
C ARG A 580 4.72 2.79 21.54
N GLU A 581 5.01 2.63 22.82
CA GLU A 581 5.94 3.49 23.53
C GLU A 581 7.37 3.34 23.01
N LYS A 582 7.85 2.11 22.84
CA LYS A 582 9.21 1.81 22.38
C LYS A 582 9.52 2.46 21.02
N TYR A 583 8.56 2.45 20.08
CA TYR A 583 8.76 2.89 18.70
C TYR A 583 8.14 4.27 18.39
N ALA A 584 7.74 5.04 19.40
CA ALA A 584 7.15 6.38 19.24
C ALA A 584 8.17 7.52 19.04
N GLY A 585 9.46 7.24 19.08
CA GLY A 585 10.55 8.23 19.07
C GLY A 585 11.11 8.57 20.46
N SER A 586 12.14 9.42 20.50
CA SER A 586 12.78 9.82 21.76
C SER A 586 11.83 10.63 22.66
N GLN A 587 12.05 10.58 23.98
CA GLN A 587 11.21 11.33 24.94
C GLN A 587 11.28 12.85 24.69
N ALA A 588 12.43 13.37 24.26
CA ALA A 588 12.60 14.79 23.92
C ALA A 588 11.77 15.17 22.70
N GLU A 589 11.68 14.30 21.69
CA GLU A 589 10.86 14.52 20.48
C GLU A 589 9.38 14.33 20.75
N ARG A 590 8.99 13.36 21.58
CA ARG A 590 7.61 13.23 22.07
C ARG A 590 7.15 14.49 22.81
N SER A 591 7.99 15.03 23.67
CA SER A 591 7.72 16.27 24.41
C SER A 591 7.66 17.48 23.49
N SER A 592 8.55 17.61 22.51
CA SER A 592 8.55 18.70 21.53
C SER A 592 7.36 18.64 20.58
N LYS A 593 6.96 17.44 20.16
CA LYS A 593 5.76 17.24 19.34
C LYS A 593 4.47 17.52 20.11
N ALA A 594 4.37 17.03 21.35
CA ALA A 594 3.25 17.31 22.23
C ALA A 594 3.14 18.81 22.57
N ALA A 595 4.25 19.49 22.75
CA ALA A 595 4.29 20.94 22.94
C ALA A 595 3.88 21.70 21.67
N ALA A 596 4.37 21.26 20.49
CA ALA A 596 4.00 21.87 19.21
C ALA A 596 2.52 21.64 18.87
N ASP A 597 1.98 20.45 19.14
CA ASP A 597 0.57 20.14 18.94
C ASP A 597 -0.33 20.90 19.92
N ALA A 598 0.12 21.06 21.17
CA ALA A 598 -0.56 21.86 22.18
C ALA A 598 -0.54 23.36 21.83
N GLU A 599 0.57 23.85 21.30
CA GLU A 599 0.70 25.26 20.88
C GLU A 599 -0.10 25.54 19.58
N ALA A 600 -0.10 24.61 18.61
CA ALA A 600 -0.95 24.66 17.44
C ALA A 600 -2.45 24.65 17.80
N ASN A 601 -2.86 23.81 18.74
CA ASN A 601 -4.22 23.79 19.26
C ASN A 601 -4.58 25.06 20.04
N LYS A 602 -3.64 25.65 20.76
CA LYS A 602 -3.83 26.90 21.48
C LYS A 602 -3.99 28.09 20.53
N VAL A 603 -3.16 28.15 19.48
CA VAL A 603 -3.25 29.15 18.41
C VAL A 603 -4.56 28.98 17.61
N ALA A 604 -4.94 27.75 17.28
CA ALA A 604 -6.21 27.47 16.61
C ALA A 604 -7.44 27.88 17.46
N ASN A 605 -7.35 27.72 18.80
CA ASN A 605 -8.41 28.13 19.70
C ASN A 605 -8.42 29.66 19.97
N GLN A 606 -7.28 30.33 19.91
CA GLN A 606 -7.18 31.79 20.00
C GLN A 606 -7.69 32.46 18.73
N LEU A 607 -7.44 31.90 17.55
CA LEU A 607 -7.93 32.39 16.27
C LEU A 607 -9.43 32.25 16.11
N LYS A 608 -10.08 31.30 16.76
CA LYS A 608 -11.56 31.18 16.80
C LYS A 608 -12.27 32.32 17.51
N GLY A 609 -11.56 33.16 18.26
CA GLY A 609 -12.10 34.29 19.00
C GLY A 609 -11.87 35.69 18.38
N THR A 610 -11.11 35.78 17.28
CA THR A 610 -10.68 37.07 16.73
C THR A 610 -11.37 37.37 15.40
N LYS A 611 -12.34 38.27 15.41
CA LYS A 611 -12.91 38.83 14.18
C LYS A 611 -11.98 39.91 13.65
N LEU A 612 -11.29 39.62 12.54
CA LEU A 612 -10.59 40.61 11.72
C LEU A 612 -11.39 40.86 10.44
N SER A 613 -11.86 42.08 10.26
CA SER A 613 -12.60 42.48 9.07
C SER A 613 -11.66 42.48 7.85
N GLY A 614 -11.96 41.63 6.85
CA GLY A 614 -11.43 41.77 5.49
C GLY A 614 -10.49 40.68 4.99
N ILE A 615 -10.24 39.60 5.75
CA ILE A 615 -9.48 38.46 5.25
C ILE A 615 -10.17 37.16 5.70
N ASP A 616 -10.48 36.32 4.75
CA ASP A 616 -11.10 35.01 4.99
C ASP A 616 -10.11 34.08 5.70
N LEU A 617 -10.20 33.98 7.02
CA LEU A 617 -9.28 33.25 7.88
C LEU A 617 -9.48 31.73 7.85
N ASP A 618 -10.55 31.25 7.22
CA ASP A 618 -10.85 29.81 7.17
C ASP A 618 -9.89 29.01 6.27
N ILE A 619 -9.16 29.66 5.38
CA ILE A 619 -8.15 29.02 4.51
C ILE A 619 -6.85 28.66 5.26
N LEU A 620 -6.58 29.30 6.39
CA LEU A 620 -5.31 29.19 7.12
C LEU A 620 -5.29 28.12 8.24
N ILE A 621 -6.44 27.61 8.65
CA ILE A 621 -6.55 26.74 9.84
C ILE A 621 -6.26 25.27 9.56
N TYR A 622 -6.23 24.84 8.30
CA TYR A 622 -6.15 23.40 7.94
C TYR A 622 -4.81 22.90 7.41
N SER A 623 -3.77 23.73 7.39
CA SER A 623 -2.41 23.29 7.10
C SER A 623 -1.50 23.48 8.32
N PRO A 624 -0.88 22.44 8.88
CA PRO A 624 0.13 22.57 9.94
C PRO A 624 1.32 23.44 9.53
N TYR A 625 1.46 23.72 8.23
CA TYR A 625 2.49 24.57 7.67
C TYR A 625 2.12 26.06 7.65
N ALA A 626 0.83 26.41 7.54
CA ALA A 626 0.37 27.79 7.57
C ALA A 626 0.47 28.42 8.98
N ALA A 627 0.23 27.63 10.03
CA ALA A 627 0.38 28.10 11.41
C ALA A 627 1.83 28.48 11.78
N LYS A 628 2.84 27.84 11.17
CA LYS A 628 4.25 28.19 11.36
C LYS A 628 4.64 29.53 10.69
N PHE A 629 3.95 29.91 9.63
CA PHE A 629 4.26 31.14 8.88
C PHE A 629 3.78 32.39 9.62
N PHE A 630 2.64 32.29 10.33
CA PHE A 630 2.11 33.41 11.12
C PHE A 630 2.87 33.66 12.42
N LEU A 631 3.44 32.63 13.03
CA LEU A 631 4.24 32.77 14.25
C LEU A 631 5.55 33.55 14.00
N PHE A 632 6.14 33.48 12.83
CA PHE A 632 7.39 34.15 12.51
C PHE A 632 7.22 35.67 12.25
N SER A 633 6.07 36.11 11.75
CA SER A 633 5.75 37.53 11.53
C SER A 633 5.33 38.29 12.79
N PHE A 634 4.79 37.56 13.80
CA PHE A 634 4.35 38.17 15.07
C PHE A 634 5.47 38.35 16.08
N PHE A 635 6.56 37.56 15.97
CA PHE A 635 7.69 37.65 16.91
C PHE A 635 8.65 38.82 16.65
N LEU A 636 8.55 39.51 15.51
CA LEU A 636 9.37 40.67 15.16
C LEU A 636 8.75 42.02 15.57
N GLY A 637 7.58 42.03 16.16
CA GLY A 637 6.82 43.26 16.48
C GLY A 637 6.61 43.55 17.97
N SER A 638 7.09 42.75 18.90
CA SER A 638 6.83 43.01 20.35
C SER A 638 8.03 42.70 21.21
N LEU A 639 8.98 43.58 21.22
CA LEU A 639 9.96 43.77 22.30
C LEU A 639 9.79 45.17 22.85
N SER A 640 8.92 45.35 23.85
CA SER A 640 9.08 46.32 24.96
C SER A 640 8.01 46.12 26.02
N ASP A 641 8.49 46.12 27.21
CA ASP A 641 7.90 46.37 28.52
C ASP A 641 7.09 45.29 29.23
N GLY A 642 7.55 44.96 30.29
CA GLY A 642 7.67 44.72 31.70
C GLY A 642 6.41 44.63 32.54
N GLY A 643 6.45 43.70 33.56
CA GLY A 643 5.61 43.92 34.74
C GLY A 643 5.01 42.65 35.38
N THR A 644 5.65 42.21 36.40
CA THR A 644 5.25 41.26 37.48
C THR A 644 3.80 41.34 37.98
N LYS A 645 3.16 40.19 38.34
CA LYS A 645 2.75 39.88 39.73
C LYS A 645 1.97 38.52 39.86
N LYS A 646 2.16 37.95 41.05
CA LYS A 646 1.76 36.64 41.60
C LYS A 646 0.28 36.45 41.92
N GLY A 647 -0.21 35.16 41.74
CA GLY A 647 -0.92 34.22 42.60
C GLY A 647 -2.30 34.61 43.15
N PRO A 648 -3.08 33.72 43.81
CA PRO A 648 -2.88 32.34 44.16
C PRO A 648 -4.02 31.32 43.85
N LYS A 649 -3.75 30.06 44.22
CA LYS A 649 -4.60 28.86 44.24
C LYS A 649 -6.00 29.00 44.82
N LYS A 650 -6.98 28.24 44.30
CA LYS A 650 -7.94 27.48 45.12
C LYS A 650 -8.41 26.21 44.43
N GLN A 651 -8.35 25.13 45.19
CA GLN A 651 -8.93 23.81 44.91
C GLN A 651 -10.45 23.85 45.16
N SER A 652 -11.20 23.07 44.41
CA SER A 652 -12.33 22.32 44.96
C SER A 652 -12.70 21.19 44.02
N GLY A 653 -12.84 20.01 44.62
CA GLY A 653 -13.20 18.78 43.96
C GLY A 653 -14.69 18.63 43.68
N GLY A 654 -15.05 17.75 42.80
CA GLY A 654 -16.40 17.34 42.51
C GLY A 654 -16.42 16.11 41.62
N SER A 655 -17.00 15.08 42.14
CA SER A 655 -17.10 13.68 41.74
C SER A 655 -17.42 13.43 40.28
N LYS A 656 -16.76 12.40 39.76
CA LYS A 656 -17.11 11.73 38.49
C LYS A 656 -18.43 10.96 38.61
N SER A 657 -19.44 11.34 37.85
CA SER A 657 -20.50 10.43 37.41
C SER A 657 -20.14 9.86 36.04
N LYS A 658 -20.07 8.56 35.94
CA LYS A 658 -20.02 7.81 34.68
C LYS A 658 -21.36 8.00 33.99
N THR A 659 -21.40 8.73 32.87
CA THR A 659 -22.52 8.67 31.93
C THR A 659 -22.20 7.59 30.91
N ALA A 660 -23.14 6.65 30.76
CA ALA A 660 -23.18 5.57 29.80
C ALA A 660 -23.02 6.07 28.37
N ASP A 661 -22.46 5.23 27.48
CA ASP A 661 -22.46 5.37 26.03
C ASP A 661 -23.88 5.73 25.56
N ALA A 662 -24.08 6.97 25.13
CA ALA A 662 -25.32 7.36 24.47
C ALA A 662 -25.31 6.67 23.09
N ASP A 663 -26.31 5.83 22.82
CA ASP A 663 -26.51 5.10 21.57
C ASP A 663 -26.35 6.03 20.36
N ILE A 664 -25.42 5.70 19.46
CA ILE A 664 -25.23 6.40 18.18
C ILE A 664 -26.36 5.95 17.26
N THR A 665 -27.33 6.83 17.01
CA THR A 665 -28.49 6.55 16.14
C THR A 665 -28.54 7.46 14.93
N VAL A 666 -29.28 7.06 13.90
CA VAL A 666 -29.50 7.83 12.66
C VAL A 666 -30.10 9.21 12.89
N ALA A 667 -30.77 9.46 14.03
CA ALA A 667 -31.28 10.79 14.43
C ALA A 667 -30.20 11.87 14.51
N LYS A 668 -28.91 11.48 14.63
CA LYS A 668 -27.77 12.41 14.63
C LYS A 668 -27.42 12.95 13.24
N LEU A 669 -27.90 12.32 12.15
CA LEU A 669 -27.68 12.75 10.79
C LEU A 669 -28.68 13.87 10.39
N ASP A 670 -28.17 14.90 9.72
CA ASP A 670 -29.00 15.92 9.08
C ASP A 670 -29.11 15.62 7.58
N ILE A 671 -30.02 14.71 7.24
CA ILE A 671 -30.31 14.38 5.84
C ILE A 671 -31.53 15.19 5.39
N ARG A 672 -31.36 15.97 4.31
CA ARG A 672 -32.42 16.84 3.77
C ARG A 672 -32.71 16.54 2.31
N VAL A 673 -33.91 16.93 1.88
CA VAL A 673 -34.26 17.00 0.47
C VAL A 673 -33.52 18.17 -0.15
N GLY A 674 -32.64 17.92 -1.10
CA GLY A 674 -31.92 18.94 -1.86
C GLY A 674 -32.39 19.01 -3.31
N LEU A 675 -32.32 20.19 -3.93
CA LEU A 675 -32.50 20.37 -5.36
C LEU A 675 -31.20 20.82 -6.00
N ILE A 676 -30.65 20.00 -6.89
CA ILE A 676 -29.47 20.39 -7.67
C ILE A 676 -29.86 21.48 -8.64
N ARG A 677 -29.50 22.73 -8.35
CA ARG A 677 -29.77 23.90 -9.20
C ARG A 677 -28.85 23.96 -10.40
N LYS A 678 -27.61 23.56 -10.20
CA LYS A 678 -26.56 23.55 -11.22
C LYS A 678 -25.58 22.41 -10.94
N ALA A 679 -25.14 21.70 -11.96
CA ALA A 679 -24.04 20.78 -11.91
C ALA A 679 -23.08 21.03 -13.08
N GLU A 680 -21.79 21.01 -12.82
CA GLU A 680 -20.73 21.18 -13.81
C GLU A 680 -19.62 20.16 -13.56
N LYS A 681 -18.84 19.81 -14.61
CA LYS A 681 -17.63 19.01 -14.40
C LYS A 681 -16.61 19.82 -13.62
N HIS A 682 -15.94 19.18 -12.68
CA HIS A 682 -14.87 19.80 -11.91
C HIS A 682 -13.73 20.25 -12.83
N PRO A 683 -13.22 21.51 -12.74
CA PRO A 683 -12.20 22.03 -13.66
C PRO A 683 -10.89 21.24 -13.64
N ASP A 684 -10.52 20.66 -12.48
CA ASP A 684 -9.23 19.96 -12.27
C ASP A 684 -9.40 18.46 -11.98
N ALA A 685 -10.59 17.87 -12.22
CA ALA A 685 -10.84 16.45 -11.94
C ALA A 685 -11.96 15.86 -12.79
N ASP A 686 -11.62 15.10 -13.83
CA ASP A 686 -12.55 14.47 -14.79
C ASP A 686 -13.58 13.50 -14.17
N SER A 687 -13.36 13.04 -12.94
CA SER A 687 -14.26 12.10 -12.24
C SER A 687 -15.24 12.76 -11.29
N LEU A 688 -15.16 14.10 -11.14
CA LEU A 688 -15.96 14.83 -10.18
C LEU A 688 -16.94 15.80 -10.86
N TYR A 689 -18.13 15.94 -10.24
CA TYR A 689 -19.03 17.08 -10.46
C TYR A 689 -18.87 18.12 -9.35
N VAL A 690 -19.10 19.36 -9.69
CA VAL A 690 -19.33 20.48 -8.76
C VAL A 690 -20.78 20.89 -8.89
N GLU A 691 -21.51 20.82 -7.80
CA GLU A 691 -22.95 21.00 -7.75
C GLU A 691 -23.31 22.17 -6.84
N GLU A 692 -24.29 22.97 -7.26
CA GLU A 692 -24.95 23.95 -6.41
C GLU A 692 -26.32 23.37 -5.99
N ILE A 693 -26.45 22.99 -4.72
CA ILE A 693 -27.62 22.30 -4.21
C ILE A 693 -28.35 23.17 -3.21
N ASP A 694 -29.60 23.48 -3.53
CA ASP A 694 -30.52 24.13 -2.62
C ASP A 694 -31.02 23.11 -1.59
N VAL A 695 -30.75 23.33 -0.31
CA VAL A 695 -31.15 22.49 0.81
C VAL A 695 -32.06 23.24 1.80
N GLY A 696 -32.77 24.29 1.30
CA GLY A 696 -33.68 25.12 2.09
C GLY A 696 -32.97 26.16 2.98
N GLU A 697 -31.73 26.53 2.62
CA GLU A 697 -30.97 27.60 3.26
C GLU A 697 -30.96 28.87 2.40
N ASP A 698 -30.56 30.01 2.96
CA ASP A 698 -30.55 31.30 2.24
C ASP A 698 -29.69 31.27 0.96
N THR A 699 -28.69 30.43 0.91
CA THR A 699 -27.80 30.21 -0.27
C THR A 699 -27.63 28.73 -0.54
N PRO A 700 -27.61 28.29 -1.83
CA PRO A 700 -27.28 26.90 -2.18
C PRO A 700 -25.91 26.51 -1.68
N ARG A 701 -25.75 25.24 -1.30
CA ARG A 701 -24.45 24.67 -0.92
C ARG A 701 -23.68 24.23 -2.13
N THR A 702 -22.37 24.50 -2.17
CA THR A 702 -21.46 23.87 -3.11
C THR A 702 -21.15 22.45 -2.62
N VAL A 703 -21.41 21.46 -3.46
CA VAL A 703 -21.16 20.05 -3.18
C VAL A 703 -20.28 19.47 -4.29
N VAL A 704 -19.34 18.60 -3.95
CA VAL A 704 -18.49 17.91 -4.92
C VAL A 704 -18.74 16.42 -4.80
N SER A 705 -19.09 15.76 -5.91
CA SER A 705 -19.42 14.33 -5.94
C SER A 705 -18.66 13.55 -6.99
N GLY A 706 -18.39 12.27 -6.74
CA GLY A 706 -17.69 11.35 -7.63
C GLY A 706 -18.58 10.65 -8.66
N LEU A 707 -19.60 11.30 -9.18
CA LEU A 707 -20.68 10.68 -9.95
C LEU A 707 -20.49 10.70 -11.47
N VAL A 708 -19.47 11.38 -12.01
CA VAL A 708 -19.27 11.57 -13.47
C VAL A 708 -19.27 10.27 -14.27
N LYS A 709 -18.76 9.19 -13.69
CA LYS A 709 -18.69 7.88 -14.37
C LYS A 709 -20.02 7.13 -14.42
N PHE A 710 -20.99 7.53 -13.60
CA PHE A 710 -22.21 6.76 -13.37
C PHE A 710 -23.47 7.47 -13.82
N ILE A 711 -23.47 8.80 -13.75
CA ILE A 711 -24.67 9.63 -14.02
C ILE A 711 -24.28 10.74 -15.03
N PRO A 712 -24.91 10.80 -16.19
CA PRO A 712 -24.68 11.89 -17.15
C PRO A 712 -24.99 13.26 -16.57
N LEU A 713 -24.25 14.30 -17.01
CA LEU A 713 -24.39 15.66 -16.51
C LEU A 713 -25.82 16.23 -16.67
N GLU A 714 -26.47 15.86 -17.77
CA GLU A 714 -27.83 16.27 -18.07
C GLU A 714 -28.85 15.73 -17.05
N GLU A 715 -28.59 14.53 -16.53
CA GLU A 715 -29.43 13.89 -15.51
C GLU A 715 -29.18 14.43 -14.09
N MET A 716 -28.12 15.17 -13.87
CA MET A 716 -27.84 15.84 -12.59
C MET A 716 -28.61 17.16 -12.44
N GLN A 717 -28.95 17.82 -13.54
CA GLN A 717 -29.59 19.14 -13.52
C GLN A 717 -31.03 19.10 -13.01
N ASN A 718 -31.41 20.07 -12.16
CA ASN A 718 -32.76 20.25 -11.65
C ASN A 718 -33.37 19.01 -10.98
N ARG A 719 -32.52 18.15 -10.38
CA ARG A 719 -32.94 16.89 -9.78
C ARG A 719 -33.03 16.99 -8.26
N LYS A 720 -34.08 16.40 -7.68
CA LYS A 720 -34.20 16.27 -6.24
C LYS A 720 -33.41 15.06 -5.74
N VAL A 721 -32.64 15.24 -4.67
CA VAL A 721 -31.74 14.23 -4.09
C VAL A 721 -31.75 14.29 -2.58
N CYS A 722 -31.38 13.22 -1.90
CA CYS A 722 -31.11 13.23 -0.46
C CYS A 722 -29.67 13.70 -0.20
N VAL A 723 -29.51 14.71 0.66
CA VAL A 723 -28.23 15.35 0.95
C VAL A 723 -27.92 15.31 2.44
N LEU A 724 -26.77 14.80 2.82
CA LEU A 724 -26.26 14.84 4.20
C LEU A 724 -25.57 16.18 4.46
N CYS A 725 -26.16 16.99 5.32
CA CYS A 725 -25.84 18.41 5.51
C CYS A 725 -24.92 18.71 6.70
N ASN A 726 -24.72 17.78 7.64
CA ASN A 726 -23.95 18.04 8.86
C ASN A 726 -22.57 17.34 8.90
N LEU A 727 -22.04 16.99 7.74
CA LEU A 727 -20.61 16.64 7.61
C LEU A 727 -19.74 17.89 7.70
N LYS A 728 -18.50 17.71 8.19
CA LYS A 728 -17.51 18.78 8.08
C LYS A 728 -17.15 18.98 6.63
N PRO A 729 -17.14 20.25 6.16
CA PRO A 729 -16.75 20.53 4.78
C PRO A 729 -15.36 20.01 4.44
N VAL A 730 -15.20 19.38 3.27
CA VAL A 730 -13.95 18.77 2.79
C VAL A 730 -13.57 19.40 1.45
N ALA A 731 -12.30 19.79 1.30
CA ALA A 731 -11.79 20.27 0.02
C ALA A 731 -11.47 19.07 -0.90
N MET A 732 -12.11 19.02 -2.06
CA MET A 732 -11.90 18.02 -3.10
C MET A 732 -11.28 18.72 -4.33
N ARG A 733 -10.00 18.47 -4.59
CA ARG A 733 -9.24 19.09 -5.68
C ARG A 733 -9.36 20.62 -5.76
N GLY A 734 -9.28 21.29 -4.60
CA GLY A 734 -9.33 22.75 -4.51
C GLY A 734 -10.72 23.35 -4.32
N ILE A 735 -11.82 22.62 -4.57
CA ILE A 735 -13.19 23.06 -4.34
C ILE A 735 -13.72 22.46 -3.05
N LYS A 736 -14.31 23.31 -2.19
CA LYS A 736 -14.81 22.92 -0.87
C LYS A 736 -16.23 22.36 -0.99
N SER A 737 -16.42 21.09 -0.66
CA SER A 737 -17.72 20.44 -0.58
C SER A 737 -18.32 20.68 0.81
N HIS A 738 -19.54 21.23 0.89
CA HIS A 738 -20.23 21.60 2.12
C HIS A 738 -21.33 20.62 2.55
N ALA A 739 -21.50 19.54 1.77
CA ALA A 739 -22.46 18.48 2.05
C ALA A 739 -22.06 17.24 1.21
N MET A 740 -22.84 16.16 1.30
CA MET A 740 -22.66 14.97 0.51
C MET A 740 -23.99 14.49 -0.05
N VAL A 741 -24.05 14.29 -1.37
CA VAL A 741 -25.21 13.67 -2.04
C VAL A 741 -25.19 12.17 -1.73
N LEU A 742 -26.31 11.62 -1.28
CA LEU A 742 -26.44 10.20 -0.96
C LEU A 742 -26.77 9.39 -2.23
N ALA A 743 -26.02 8.36 -2.46
CA ALA A 743 -26.17 7.46 -3.60
C ALA A 743 -26.06 6.00 -3.16
N ALA A 744 -26.85 5.13 -3.79
CA ALA A 744 -26.74 3.68 -3.61
C ALA A 744 -25.77 3.10 -4.64
N SER A 745 -24.97 2.13 -4.23
CA SER A 745 -24.08 1.37 -5.11
C SER A 745 -24.35 -0.13 -5.00
N ASN A 746 -24.18 -0.85 -6.12
CA ASN A 746 -24.18 -2.30 -6.09
C ASN A 746 -22.90 -2.85 -5.41
N GLU A 747 -22.88 -4.14 -5.10
CA GLU A 747 -21.78 -4.81 -4.36
C GLU A 747 -20.41 -4.61 -5.03
N ASP A 748 -20.36 -4.57 -6.36
CA ASP A 748 -19.13 -4.38 -7.14
C ASP A 748 -18.76 -2.92 -7.40
N HIS A 749 -19.56 -1.95 -6.92
CA HIS A 749 -19.42 -0.51 -7.19
C HIS A 749 -19.31 -0.16 -8.68
N THR A 750 -19.89 -0.99 -9.54
CA THR A 750 -19.94 -0.77 -11.00
C THR A 750 -21.12 0.07 -11.42
N LYS A 751 -22.15 0.15 -10.57
CA LYS A 751 -23.36 0.94 -10.77
C LYS A 751 -23.65 1.77 -9.53
N VAL A 752 -24.00 3.04 -9.74
CA VAL A 752 -24.33 4.00 -8.68
C VAL A 752 -25.59 4.75 -9.08
N GLU A 753 -26.54 4.89 -8.16
CA GLU A 753 -27.81 5.61 -8.36
C GLU A 753 -28.10 6.55 -7.19
N LEU A 754 -28.65 7.72 -7.47
CA LEU A 754 -29.02 8.70 -6.45
C LEU A 754 -30.17 8.19 -5.59
N VAL A 755 -30.15 8.53 -4.31
CA VAL A 755 -31.31 8.38 -3.41
C VAL A 755 -32.24 9.54 -3.65
N GLU A 756 -33.42 9.26 -4.21
CA GLU A 756 -34.39 10.24 -4.63
C GLU A 756 -35.57 10.32 -3.65
N PRO A 757 -35.89 11.51 -3.14
CA PRO A 757 -37.13 11.73 -2.41
C PRO A 757 -38.33 11.80 -3.41
N PRO A 758 -39.57 11.66 -2.96
CA PRO A 758 -40.74 11.90 -3.81
C PRO A 758 -40.70 13.31 -4.47
N GLU A 759 -41.20 13.42 -5.70
CA GLU A 759 -41.20 14.71 -6.43
C GLU A 759 -41.91 15.85 -5.67
N SER A 760 -42.96 15.51 -4.92
CA SER A 760 -43.70 16.47 -4.10
C SER A 760 -43.04 16.84 -2.78
N ALA A 761 -41.93 16.21 -2.39
CA ALA A 761 -41.22 16.54 -1.17
C ALA A 761 -40.66 17.97 -1.22
N ALA A 762 -40.79 18.74 -0.15
CA ALA A 762 -40.32 20.11 -0.08
C ALA A 762 -38.80 20.20 -0.02
N VAL A 763 -38.16 21.12 -0.77
CA VAL A 763 -36.74 21.37 -0.69
C VAL A 763 -36.39 21.89 0.71
N GLY A 764 -35.33 21.35 1.32
CA GLY A 764 -34.95 21.64 2.70
C GLY A 764 -35.65 20.79 3.74
N GLU A 765 -36.66 20.02 3.37
CA GLU A 765 -37.34 19.08 4.30
C GLU A 765 -36.37 18.05 4.83
N ARG A 766 -36.36 17.84 6.15
CA ARG A 766 -35.54 16.80 6.79
C ARG A 766 -36.13 15.41 6.57
N VAL A 767 -35.29 14.47 6.17
CA VAL A 767 -35.63 13.05 6.11
C VAL A 767 -35.69 12.50 7.54
N THR A 768 -36.76 11.80 7.88
CA THR A 768 -37.02 11.21 9.19
C THR A 768 -37.00 9.68 9.16
N PHE A 769 -36.85 9.09 10.33
CA PHE A 769 -36.77 7.64 10.50
C PHE A 769 -37.69 7.22 11.64
N ALA A 770 -38.70 6.40 11.34
CA ALA A 770 -39.68 5.95 12.33
C ALA A 770 -38.97 5.24 13.50
N GLY A 771 -39.30 5.65 14.73
CA GLY A 771 -38.69 5.09 15.93
C GLY A 771 -37.36 5.72 16.35
N TYR A 772 -36.79 6.64 15.54
CA TYR A 772 -35.56 7.37 15.85
C TYR A 772 -35.84 8.88 15.90
N SER A 773 -36.20 9.35 17.07
CA SER A 773 -36.46 10.78 17.30
C SER A 773 -35.22 11.46 17.90
N GLY A 774 -34.94 12.70 17.51
CA GLY A 774 -33.85 13.53 18.04
C GLY A 774 -33.43 14.65 17.10
N GLU A 775 -32.71 15.63 17.64
CA GLU A 775 -32.11 16.68 16.85
C GLU A 775 -30.78 16.23 16.29
N PRO A 776 -30.46 16.58 15.03
CA PRO A 776 -29.18 16.24 14.41
C PRO A 776 -28.02 16.96 15.12
N GLU A 777 -26.87 16.35 15.11
CA GLU A 777 -25.65 17.03 15.58
C GLU A 777 -25.35 18.24 14.67
N ALA A 778 -24.96 19.35 15.25
CA ALA A 778 -24.60 20.56 14.48
C ALA A 778 -23.46 20.28 13.47
N SER A 779 -22.58 19.34 13.77
CA SER A 779 -21.55 18.83 12.86
C SER A 779 -21.02 17.50 13.37
N LEU A 780 -20.99 16.49 12.51
CA LEU A 780 -20.50 15.16 12.86
C LEU A 780 -18.99 15.20 13.12
N SER A 781 -18.58 14.65 14.26
CA SER A 781 -17.18 14.63 14.64
C SER A 781 -16.45 13.49 13.95
N GLY A 782 -15.38 13.78 13.21
CA GLY A 782 -14.49 12.77 12.62
C GLY A 782 -13.78 11.89 13.64
N LYS A 783 -13.69 12.33 14.92
CA LYS A 783 -13.07 11.52 15.99
C LYS A 783 -13.99 10.41 16.50
N SER A 784 -15.32 10.61 16.46
CA SER A 784 -16.30 9.61 16.89
C SER A 784 -16.64 8.58 15.81
N LYS A 785 -16.20 8.81 14.57
CA LYS A 785 -16.56 8.00 13.40
C LYS A 785 -18.07 7.74 13.29
N THR A 786 -18.86 8.75 13.69
CA THR A 786 -20.32 8.65 13.74
C THR A 786 -20.90 8.36 12.36
N TRP A 787 -20.39 9.06 11.32
CA TRP A 787 -20.83 8.84 9.94
C TRP A 787 -20.50 7.41 9.48
N GLU A 788 -19.26 6.95 9.63
CA GLU A 788 -18.82 5.64 9.17
C GLU A 788 -19.59 4.49 9.84
N LYS A 789 -19.95 4.66 11.11
CA LYS A 789 -20.76 3.67 11.86
C LYS A 789 -22.19 3.63 11.37
N LEU A 790 -22.80 4.79 11.10
CA LEU A 790 -24.18 4.87 10.63
C LEU A 790 -24.31 4.52 9.14
N ALA A 791 -23.32 4.91 8.32
CA ALA A 791 -23.31 4.58 6.90
C ALA A 791 -23.28 3.07 6.61
N ALA A 792 -22.67 2.28 7.49
CA ALA A 792 -22.66 0.83 7.37
C ALA A 792 -24.06 0.19 7.49
N GLU A 793 -25.03 0.92 8.04
CA GLU A 793 -26.41 0.49 8.24
C GLU A 793 -27.40 1.13 7.26
N LEU A 794 -26.88 1.95 6.30
CA LEU A 794 -27.70 2.60 5.26
C LEU A 794 -27.66 1.76 3.99
N HIS A 795 -28.83 1.34 3.50
CA HIS A 795 -28.90 0.53 2.28
C HIS A 795 -30.26 0.72 1.57
N SER A 796 -30.35 0.29 0.32
CA SER A 796 -31.62 0.08 -0.36
C SER A 796 -32.11 -1.34 -0.08
N ASN A 797 -33.38 -1.53 0.15
CA ASN A 797 -33.96 -2.86 0.36
C ASN A 797 -34.40 -3.53 -0.97
N GLY A 798 -35.00 -4.72 -0.89
CA GLY A 798 -35.48 -5.47 -2.06
C GLY A 798 -36.58 -4.77 -2.86
N GLU A 799 -37.27 -3.77 -2.26
CA GLU A 799 -38.32 -2.97 -2.88
C GLU A 799 -37.82 -1.60 -3.37
N LEU A 800 -36.49 -1.45 -3.47
CA LEU A 800 -35.80 -0.22 -3.89
C LEU A 800 -35.98 0.97 -2.95
N VAL A 801 -36.39 0.76 -1.72
CA VAL A 801 -36.55 1.79 -0.70
C VAL A 801 -35.21 2.03 0.01
N ALA A 802 -34.82 3.29 0.16
CA ALA A 802 -33.69 3.67 1.00
C ALA A 802 -34.04 3.49 2.48
N CYS A 803 -33.19 2.74 3.20
CA CYS A 803 -33.43 2.36 4.60
C CYS A 803 -32.20 2.60 5.49
N TYR A 804 -32.46 2.90 6.76
CA TYR A 804 -31.51 2.73 7.85
C TYR A 804 -31.91 1.45 8.62
N LYS A 805 -31.12 0.42 8.58
CA LYS A 805 -31.55 -0.93 8.97
C LYS A 805 -32.84 -1.28 8.19
N ASP A 806 -33.92 -1.59 8.89
CA ASP A 806 -35.21 -1.88 8.26
C ASP A 806 -36.17 -0.66 8.21
N VAL A 807 -35.68 0.55 8.56
CA VAL A 807 -36.52 1.75 8.67
C VAL A 807 -36.35 2.64 7.44
N PRO A 808 -37.42 2.93 6.67
CA PRO A 808 -37.35 3.75 5.47
C PRO A 808 -36.92 5.20 5.73
N PHE A 809 -36.20 5.79 4.77
CA PHE A 809 -36.05 7.24 4.65
C PHE A 809 -37.41 7.85 4.31
N THR A 810 -37.94 8.68 5.19
CA THR A 810 -39.30 9.16 5.08
C THR A 810 -39.34 10.70 5.07
N THR A 811 -40.09 11.29 4.13
CA THR A 811 -40.45 12.69 4.06
C THR A 811 -41.96 12.84 4.28
N SER A 812 -42.48 14.06 4.45
CA SER A 812 -43.92 14.33 4.54
C SER A 812 -44.69 13.86 3.28
N ALA A 813 -44.00 13.81 2.15
CA ALA A 813 -44.55 13.40 0.85
C ALA A 813 -44.45 11.88 0.59
N GLY A 814 -43.77 11.10 1.44
CA GLY A 814 -43.59 9.67 1.28
C GLY A 814 -42.13 9.18 1.44
N ILE A 815 -41.86 7.96 1.02
CA ILE A 815 -40.56 7.29 1.20
C ILE A 815 -39.57 7.60 0.06
N CYS A 816 -38.27 7.69 0.38
CA CYS A 816 -37.20 7.88 -0.60
C CYS A 816 -36.80 6.52 -1.24
N LYS A 817 -36.46 6.56 -2.53
CA LYS A 817 -36.19 5.36 -3.32
C LYS A 817 -34.95 5.50 -4.19
N VAL A 818 -34.42 4.40 -4.67
CA VAL A 818 -33.45 4.29 -5.77
C VAL A 818 -34.15 3.68 -7.00
N LYS A 819 -33.56 3.80 -8.18
CA LYS A 819 -34.22 3.37 -9.44
C LYS A 819 -34.22 1.87 -9.64
N THR A 820 -33.06 1.20 -9.45
CA THR A 820 -32.90 -0.23 -9.81
C THR A 820 -31.96 -1.01 -8.89
N ILE A 821 -31.21 -0.34 -8.01
CA ILE A 821 -30.24 -1.02 -7.12
C ILE A 821 -30.95 -1.50 -5.86
N ALA A 822 -31.32 -2.78 -5.84
CA ALA A 822 -31.82 -3.45 -4.64
C ALA A 822 -30.65 -3.96 -3.78
N ASN A 823 -30.79 -3.90 -2.46
CA ASN A 823 -29.80 -4.34 -1.47
C ASN A 823 -28.41 -3.71 -1.64
N GLY A 824 -28.35 -2.48 -2.19
CA GLY A 824 -27.14 -1.72 -2.36
C GLY A 824 -26.77 -0.87 -1.15
N GLU A 825 -25.46 -0.68 -0.89
CA GLU A 825 -24.99 0.24 0.15
C GLU A 825 -25.30 1.70 -0.23
N ILE A 826 -25.75 2.50 0.75
CA ILE A 826 -25.99 3.95 0.56
C ILE A 826 -24.87 4.72 1.26
N ARG A 827 -24.19 5.53 0.47
CA ARG A 827 -23.15 6.44 0.94
C ARG A 827 -23.23 7.80 0.28
#